data_c70c314f671aaff606ed20dd2c9adbb4
#
_entry.id   c70c314f671aaff606ed20dd2c9adbb4
#
_cell.length_a   1.000
_cell.length_b   1.000
_cell.length_c   1.000
_cell.angle_alpha   90.00
_cell.angle_beta   90.00
_cell.angle_gamma   90.00
#
_symmetry.space_group_name_H-M   'P 1'
#
loop_
_entity.id
_entity.type
_entity.pdbx_description
1 polymer ?
#
loop_
_entity_poly.entity_id
_entity_poly.type
_entity_poly.pdbx_seq_one_letter_code
_entity_poly.pdbx_strand_id
1 'polypeptide(L)'
;LIARWSVTHTWWMTVGILVLTLFFAYRASTLQMRTGFDSLLPGDNPRTAEFNRILEEFQNESNIMLLAKGNEDSLKAYARGVKPLLEDFDEWVASVHIQIPEDFYRRNALKLLPPDQLDNFGSMFYDPNLVPFLHNLNNSFEGEYQQNDEALNSRRDELAAVRFLDGLEMFVDIQSEVLNGESGEGVGQKAVDAITFGETFMLSPNKDMILIFIEPTFNMMIEPAELIESVDGIEKIIKETSTQYGVIAGLTGSIVLGRDEYKAFTSDSWTVSILALIGIFILFVISFRMWVSPLLAILTVIMGVTWAMGFSSFLVEYLSMMTAMMSVILIGLGIDFSVHIISGYTEKRNQGLDVRISMQETLLRFGPGIITGGITTGLAFLTLMISETVGMQEMGLMAGVGIIFTMLATIIILPTMLVIRERLLKNFNKSLPPKDVSYPFLGRIAEFTAKYRWIIGIVFLLFTSFLLKRAVNMSVDYNYLNMEPVGLESIKLQEELIEAFDLSSDFVMFTTDNLEDTRALTRQAREMETTGWVESISDYLPDSDGLEEQYRFLQDLRRNLENREIRKQMSSHDMHMHRKEMERLEANIIELQDLSFLGGQDKVYDKAIKLVGEAGDSLDRGNITQFINALDTGLTKIELTYFQQQFSKAFKSTIIEMANTEPLTLDNLPSEIKNRFTGKSGNIFIINVYPEKNIWEDSRFLYRFTDEATELSEKATGLPPIFVELMDIMSKDGKKATYLAIIAVFLVLLLDFRSLKYALVGMVPLIFGAIWMTGLMEISGLKFTMMNILAVPLIIGIGIDDGVHILHRWKIEKNLDIVYRSTGKAILLTSLTTMLGFGSLWFATYRGLGSMGIALFIGVGTCFLATLFIIPAILGLQNKQ
;
A
#
# COMPACT_ATOMS: atom_id res chain seq x y z
N LEU A 1 41.89 3.12 -29.21
CA LEU A 1 42.68 3.26 -27.99
C LEU A 1 42.35 2.10 -27.04
N ILE A 2 41.11 1.89 -26.64
CA ILE A 2 40.66 0.81 -25.74
C ILE A 2 41.04 -0.57 -26.26
N ALA A 3 40.74 -0.89 -27.55
CA ALA A 3 41.11 -2.17 -28.18
C ALA A 3 42.63 -2.43 -28.16
N ARG A 4 43.43 -1.38 -28.29
CA ARG A 4 44.92 -1.49 -28.20
C ARG A 4 45.34 -1.77 -26.78
N TRP A 5 44.84 -1.01 -25.82
CA TRP A 5 45.17 -1.14 -24.40
C TRP A 5 44.76 -2.48 -23.82
N SER A 6 43.53 -2.97 -24.11
CA SER A 6 43.01 -4.26 -23.63
C SER A 6 43.88 -5.44 -24.10
N VAL A 7 44.55 -5.35 -25.28
CA VAL A 7 45.45 -6.38 -25.75
C VAL A 7 46.88 -6.23 -25.27
N THR A 8 47.41 -4.97 -25.19
CA THR A 8 48.82 -4.72 -24.86
C THR A 8 49.05 -4.65 -23.33
N HIS A 9 48.10 -4.09 -22.60
CA HIS A 9 48.22 -3.84 -21.13
C HIS A 9 47.12 -4.58 -20.35
N THR A 10 46.78 -5.78 -20.75
CA THR A 10 45.64 -6.57 -20.18
C THR A 10 45.67 -6.68 -18.66
N TRP A 11 46.82 -6.94 -18.06
CA TRP A 11 46.99 -7.05 -16.60
C TRP A 11 46.69 -5.74 -15.85
N TRP A 12 47.20 -4.61 -16.32
CA TRP A 12 46.95 -3.32 -15.72
C TRP A 12 45.48 -2.90 -15.84
N MET A 13 44.86 -3.23 -17.00
CA MET A 13 43.42 -3.04 -17.19
C MET A 13 42.61 -3.89 -16.20
N THR A 14 42.97 -5.15 -16.01
CA THR A 14 42.28 -6.06 -15.09
C THR A 14 42.38 -5.57 -13.65
N VAL A 15 43.54 -5.17 -13.19
CA VAL A 15 43.74 -4.62 -11.85
C VAL A 15 42.92 -3.34 -11.65
N GLY A 16 42.97 -2.42 -12.62
CA GLY A 16 42.17 -1.17 -12.56
C GLY A 16 40.68 -1.43 -12.49
N ILE A 17 40.18 -2.37 -13.32
CA ILE A 17 38.78 -2.78 -13.31
C ILE A 17 38.40 -3.36 -11.95
N LEU A 18 39.26 -4.23 -11.37
CA LEU A 18 38.97 -4.85 -10.07
C LEU A 18 38.88 -3.82 -8.95
N VAL A 19 39.87 -2.92 -8.87
CA VAL A 19 39.91 -1.85 -7.86
C VAL A 19 38.68 -0.96 -7.98
N LEU A 20 38.31 -0.54 -9.18
CA LEU A 20 37.16 0.29 -9.41
C LEU A 20 35.86 -0.43 -9.05
N THR A 21 35.75 -1.71 -9.35
CA THR A 21 34.58 -2.53 -9.00
C THR A 21 34.46 -2.67 -7.47
N LEU A 22 35.55 -2.94 -6.78
CA LEU A 22 35.53 -3.04 -5.30
C LEU A 22 35.17 -1.71 -4.65
N PHE A 23 35.69 -0.60 -5.18
CA PHE A 23 35.31 0.72 -4.70
C PHE A 23 33.82 1.00 -4.85
N PHE A 24 33.26 0.76 -6.04
CA PHE A 24 31.82 0.97 -6.26
C PHE A 24 30.95 -0.06 -5.56
N ALA A 25 31.43 -1.30 -5.36
CA ALA A 25 30.72 -2.29 -4.54
C ALA A 25 30.60 -1.83 -3.08
N TYR A 26 31.68 -1.31 -2.50
CA TYR A 26 31.63 -0.72 -1.16
C TYR A 26 30.64 0.46 -1.10
N ARG A 27 30.66 1.34 -2.09
CA ARG A 27 29.69 2.46 -2.14
C ARG A 27 28.24 2.00 -2.33
N ALA A 28 28.00 1.00 -3.18
CA ALA A 28 26.67 0.44 -3.38
C ALA A 28 26.09 -0.19 -2.10
N SER A 29 26.94 -0.79 -1.25
CA SER A 29 26.49 -1.38 0.02
C SER A 29 26.07 -0.34 1.09
N THR A 30 26.34 0.94 0.88
CA THR A 30 25.88 2.02 1.78
C THR A 30 24.50 2.58 1.42
N LEU A 31 23.90 2.15 0.30
CA LEU A 31 22.56 2.58 -0.10
C LEU A 31 21.51 1.88 0.76
N GLN A 32 20.68 2.67 1.41
CA GLN A 32 19.51 2.20 2.16
C GLN A 32 18.26 2.37 1.31
N MET A 33 17.17 1.73 1.69
CA MET A 33 15.89 1.80 0.99
C MET A 33 14.80 2.35 1.91
N ARG A 34 13.91 3.18 1.36
CA ARG A 34 12.68 3.65 1.99
C ARG A 34 11.47 3.22 1.17
N THR A 35 10.43 2.73 1.83
CA THR A 35 9.22 2.17 1.18
C THR A 35 8.02 3.10 1.20
N GLY A 36 7.98 4.14 2.03
CA GLY A 36 6.82 5.04 2.17
C GLY A 36 6.51 5.85 0.91
N PHE A 37 5.22 6.04 0.60
CA PHE A 37 4.74 6.87 -0.52
C PHE A 37 5.06 8.37 -0.34
N ASP A 38 5.16 8.84 0.91
CA ASP A 38 5.59 10.19 1.29
C ASP A 38 6.96 10.53 0.71
N SER A 39 7.86 9.53 0.63
CA SER A 39 9.20 9.70 0.05
C SER A 39 9.21 9.98 -1.46
N LEU A 40 8.10 9.79 -2.14
CA LEU A 40 7.96 9.99 -3.59
C LEU A 40 7.59 11.43 -3.97
N LEU A 41 7.02 12.21 -3.05
CA LEU A 41 6.71 13.62 -3.24
C LEU A 41 7.85 14.51 -2.76
N PRO A 42 7.98 15.74 -3.31
CA PRO A 42 8.95 16.71 -2.81
C PRO A 42 8.73 17.02 -1.33
N GLY A 43 9.83 17.16 -0.57
CA GLY A 43 9.74 17.47 0.87
C GLY A 43 9.20 18.88 1.17
N ASP A 44 9.19 19.79 0.18
CA ASP A 44 8.58 21.12 0.25
C ASP A 44 7.09 21.13 -0.15
N ASN A 45 6.54 20.00 -0.54
CA ASN A 45 5.11 19.85 -0.76
C ASN A 45 4.36 20.05 0.57
N PRO A 46 3.35 20.93 0.64
CA PRO A 46 2.67 21.27 1.89
C PRO A 46 2.08 20.06 2.62
N ARG A 47 1.53 19.10 1.89
CA ARG A 47 0.92 17.89 2.47
C ARG A 47 1.97 16.93 3.02
N THR A 48 3.06 16.74 2.27
CA THR A 48 4.19 15.90 2.72
C THR A 48 4.88 16.54 3.93
N ALA A 49 5.07 17.85 3.92
CA ALA A 49 5.65 18.58 5.05
C ALA A 49 4.78 18.45 6.30
N GLU A 50 3.45 18.56 6.15
CA GLU A 50 2.52 18.39 7.26
C GLU A 50 2.45 16.94 7.74
N PHE A 51 2.49 15.97 6.83
CA PHE A 51 2.55 14.55 7.20
C PHE A 51 3.81 14.23 8.01
N ASN A 52 4.97 14.69 7.55
CA ASN A 52 6.22 14.52 8.29
C ASN A 52 6.19 15.21 9.66
N ARG A 53 5.57 16.41 9.76
CA ARG A 53 5.36 17.09 11.03
C ARG A 53 4.48 16.26 11.99
N ILE A 54 3.44 15.62 11.46
CA ILE A 54 2.59 14.72 12.24
C ILE A 54 3.41 13.53 12.75
N LEU A 55 4.20 12.88 11.89
CA LEU A 55 5.05 11.76 12.30
C LEU A 55 6.11 12.13 13.35
N GLU A 56 6.58 13.38 13.37
CA GLU A 56 7.50 13.88 14.39
C GLU A 56 6.82 14.21 15.72
N GLU A 57 5.63 14.83 15.65
CA GLU A 57 4.89 15.30 16.83
C GLU A 57 4.03 14.22 17.48
N PHE A 58 3.46 13.29 16.69
CA PHE A 58 2.55 12.26 17.15
C PHE A 58 3.17 10.87 16.95
N GLN A 59 3.55 10.22 18.05
CA GLN A 59 4.09 8.86 17.98
C GLN A 59 3.02 7.84 17.59
N ASN A 60 1.77 8.10 17.94
CA ASN A 60 0.67 7.15 17.82
C ASN A 60 0.07 7.04 16.41
N GLU A 61 0.46 7.90 15.47
CA GLU A 61 0.02 7.79 14.07
C GLU A 61 0.69 6.63 13.33
N SER A 62 1.74 6.04 13.93
CA SER A 62 2.41 4.83 13.44
C SER A 62 2.02 3.63 14.31
N ASN A 63 0.79 3.14 14.15
CA ASN A 63 0.26 2.07 15.00
C ASN A 63 0.65 0.68 14.50
N ILE A 64 0.87 -0.22 15.46
CA ILE A 64 0.87 -1.66 15.27
C ILE A 64 -0.47 -2.19 15.80
N MET A 65 -1.20 -2.89 14.95
CA MET A 65 -2.49 -3.47 15.30
C MET A 65 -2.36 -4.97 15.39
N LEU A 66 -2.74 -5.53 16.52
CA LEU A 66 -2.79 -6.95 16.76
C LEU A 66 -4.24 -7.42 16.64
N LEU A 67 -4.52 -8.27 15.68
CA LEU A 67 -5.79 -8.99 15.56
C LEU A 67 -5.65 -10.41 16.08
N ALA A 68 -6.60 -10.85 16.89
CA ALA A 68 -6.69 -12.25 17.28
C ALA A 68 -8.10 -12.79 17.06
N LYS A 69 -8.19 -14.06 16.64
CA LYS A 69 -9.43 -14.80 16.35
C LYS A 69 -9.58 -15.97 17.32
N GLY A 70 -10.79 -16.15 17.81
CA GLY A 70 -11.11 -17.22 18.75
C GLY A 70 -12.49 -17.06 19.36
N ASN A 71 -12.77 -17.79 20.44
CA ASN A 71 -13.97 -17.53 21.23
C ASN A 71 -13.74 -16.36 22.19
N GLU A 72 -14.80 -15.69 22.60
CA GLU A 72 -14.79 -14.47 23.43
C GLU A 72 -13.92 -14.60 24.69
N ASP A 73 -14.10 -15.69 25.46
CA ASP A 73 -13.36 -15.87 26.70
C ASP A 73 -11.86 -16.07 26.48
N SER A 74 -11.50 -16.84 25.45
CA SER A 74 -10.09 -17.03 25.05
C SER A 74 -9.46 -15.75 24.57
N LEU A 75 -10.20 -14.93 23.81
CA LEU A 75 -9.74 -13.63 23.31
C LEU A 75 -9.46 -12.65 24.46
N LYS A 76 -10.38 -12.53 25.41
CA LYS A 76 -10.22 -11.68 26.61
C LYS A 76 -9.08 -12.16 27.50
N ALA A 77 -8.95 -13.48 27.68
CA ALA A 77 -7.84 -14.06 28.44
C ALA A 77 -6.49 -13.82 27.75
N TYR A 78 -6.45 -13.99 26.42
CA TYR A 78 -5.28 -13.71 25.60
C TYR A 78 -4.86 -12.24 25.70
N ALA A 79 -5.80 -11.31 25.53
CA ALA A 79 -5.51 -9.88 25.61
C ALA A 79 -4.88 -9.49 26.97
N ARG A 80 -5.44 -10.00 28.08
CA ARG A 80 -4.88 -9.78 29.42
C ARG A 80 -3.52 -10.44 29.61
N GLY A 81 -3.27 -11.58 28.96
CA GLY A 81 -2.01 -12.32 29.08
C GLY A 81 -0.89 -11.77 28.22
N VAL A 82 -1.21 -11.28 27.01
CA VAL A 82 -0.20 -10.74 26.08
C VAL A 82 0.24 -9.33 26.45
N LYS A 83 -0.67 -8.50 27.03
CA LYS A 83 -0.37 -7.11 27.39
C LYS A 83 0.91 -6.96 28.23
N PRO A 84 1.07 -7.57 29.41
CA PRO A 84 2.28 -7.38 30.21
C PRO A 84 3.54 -7.88 29.51
N LEU A 85 3.46 -8.93 28.67
CA LEU A 85 4.61 -9.46 27.95
C LEU A 85 5.08 -8.51 26.85
N LEU A 86 4.15 -7.81 26.23
CA LEU A 86 4.48 -6.77 25.23
C LEU A 86 5.01 -5.50 25.89
N GLU A 87 4.44 -5.09 27.03
CA GLU A 87 4.89 -3.93 27.80
C GLU A 87 6.27 -4.16 28.44
N ASP A 88 6.64 -5.43 28.76
CA ASP A 88 7.98 -5.80 29.23
C ASP A 88 9.05 -5.66 28.11
N PHE A 89 8.62 -5.53 26.83
CA PHE A 89 9.49 -5.26 25.68
C PHE A 89 9.63 -3.75 25.45
N ASP A 90 10.01 -3.04 26.51
CA ASP A 90 10.00 -1.57 26.66
C ASP A 90 10.92 -0.82 25.69
N GLU A 91 11.91 -1.51 25.10
CA GLU A 91 12.74 -0.95 24.03
C GLU A 91 11.93 -0.56 22.80
N TRP A 92 10.91 -1.36 22.44
CA TRP A 92 10.15 -1.22 21.21
C TRP A 92 8.66 -0.93 21.41
N VAL A 93 8.12 -1.16 22.60
CA VAL A 93 6.69 -1.00 22.93
C VAL A 93 6.55 0.03 24.06
N ALA A 94 5.84 1.11 23.77
CA ALA A 94 5.56 2.17 24.75
C ALA A 94 4.34 1.82 25.61
N SER A 95 3.26 1.33 25.00
CA SER A 95 2.04 0.92 25.70
C SER A 95 1.19 -0.05 24.87
N VAL A 96 0.28 -0.80 25.57
CA VAL A 96 -0.63 -1.75 24.92
C VAL A 96 -2.06 -1.50 25.39
N HIS A 97 -2.95 -1.19 24.45
CA HIS A 97 -4.35 -0.87 24.71
C HIS A 97 -5.24 -2.05 24.31
N ILE A 98 -5.76 -2.76 25.31
CA ILE A 98 -6.64 -3.92 25.12
C ILE A 98 -8.12 -3.58 25.32
N GLN A 99 -8.42 -2.46 25.94
CA GLN A 99 -9.77 -2.01 26.29
C GLN A 99 -9.81 -0.48 26.38
N ILE A 100 -11.02 0.08 26.40
CA ILE A 100 -11.22 1.52 26.66
C ILE A 100 -10.76 1.90 28.06
N PRO A 101 -10.36 3.17 28.34
CA PRO A 101 -9.94 3.62 29.67
C PRO A 101 -11.15 3.76 30.60
N GLU A 102 -11.59 2.64 31.20
CA GLU A 102 -12.79 2.57 32.05
C GLU A 102 -12.83 3.61 33.17
N ASP A 103 -11.73 3.81 33.89
CA ASP A 103 -11.66 4.75 35.01
C ASP A 103 -11.97 6.19 34.57
N PHE A 104 -11.56 6.57 33.38
CA PHE A 104 -11.87 7.88 32.82
C PHE A 104 -13.37 8.02 32.50
N TYR A 105 -13.93 7.04 31.78
CA TYR A 105 -15.35 7.06 31.43
C TYR A 105 -16.24 6.92 32.67
N ARG A 106 -15.87 6.12 33.66
CA ARG A 106 -16.58 5.97 34.93
C ARG A 106 -16.74 7.28 35.66
N ARG A 107 -15.81 8.23 35.52
CA ARG A 107 -15.87 9.54 36.14
C ARG A 107 -16.46 10.62 35.22
N ASN A 108 -16.38 10.48 33.95
CA ASN A 108 -16.58 11.60 33.04
C ASN A 108 -17.58 11.35 31.91
N ALA A 109 -18.13 10.14 31.73
CA ALA A 109 -18.99 9.81 30.59
C ALA A 109 -20.18 10.77 30.42
N LEU A 110 -20.85 11.13 31.51
CA LEU A 110 -21.96 12.10 31.44
C LEU A 110 -21.54 13.52 31.03
N LYS A 111 -20.28 13.88 31.22
CA LYS A 111 -19.75 15.20 30.76
C LYS A 111 -19.40 15.19 29.27
N LEU A 112 -19.25 14.02 28.68
CA LEU A 112 -18.93 13.87 27.26
C LEU A 112 -20.18 13.82 26.38
N LEU A 113 -21.37 13.66 27.00
CA LEU A 113 -22.64 13.70 26.28
C LEU A 113 -22.99 15.13 25.89
N PRO A 114 -23.39 15.38 24.64
CA PRO A 114 -23.96 16.68 24.24
C PRO A 114 -25.17 17.06 25.09
N PRO A 115 -25.45 18.35 25.30
CA PRO A 115 -26.55 18.81 26.14
C PRO A 115 -27.93 18.28 25.72
N ASP A 116 -28.21 18.17 24.43
CA ASP A 116 -29.42 17.62 23.86
C ASP A 116 -29.59 16.12 24.16
N GLN A 117 -28.52 15.37 24.14
CA GLN A 117 -28.54 13.95 24.54
C GLN A 117 -28.70 13.79 26.05
N LEU A 118 -28.16 14.72 26.85
CA LEU A 118 -28.39 14.68 28.29
C LEU A 118 -29.86 14.84 28.63
N ASP A 119 -30.62 15.62 27.89
CA ASP A 119 -32.06 15.77 28.09
C ASP A 119 -32.82 14.49 27.76
N ASN A 120 -32.39 13.77 26.73
CA ASN A 120 -33.03 12.50 26.29
C ASN A 120 -32.66 11.33 27.21
N PHE A 121 -31.36 11.10 27.48
CA PHE A 121 -30.88 9.97 28.27
C PHE A 121 -30.78 10.27 29.77
N GLY A 122 -30.74 11.52 30.16
CA GLY A 122 -30.57 11.92 31.58
C GLY A 122 -31.65 11.41 32.49
N SER A 123 -32.89 11.28 32.01
CA SER A 123 -34.01 10.72 32.77
C SER A 123 -33.78 9.28 33.23
N MET A 124 -33.02 8.49 32.47
CA MET A 124 -32.64 7.11 32.75
C MET A 124 -31.91 6.99 34.09
N PHE A 125 -31.16 8.00 34.49
CA PHE A 125 -30.28 7.97 35.66
C PHE A 125 -30.93 8.47 36.96
N TYR A 126 -32.15 9.02 36.95
CA TYR A 126 -32.78 9.64 38.13
C TYR A 126 -33.20 8.69 39.25
N ASP A 127 -33.51 7.45 38.93
CA ASP A 127 -33.93 6.47 39.96
C ASP A 127 -33.10 5.20 39.91
N PRO A 128 -32.36 4.85 40.97
CA PRO A 128 -31.48 3.71 40.99
C PRO A 128 -32.23 2.38 41.14
N ASN A 129 -33.52 2.36 41.40
CA ASN A 129 -34.30 1.15 41.56
C ASN A 129 -34.60 0.53 40.21
N LEU A 130 -34.53 -0.82 40.16
CA LEU A 130 -34.56 -1.57 38.89
C LEU A 130 -35.79 -1.27 38.00
N VAL A 131 -36.97 -1.28 38.55
CA VAL A 131 -38.22 -1.06 37.78
C VAL A 131 -38.31 0.37 37.23
N PRO A 132 -38.13 1.43 38.06
CA PRO A 132 -38.05 2.80 37.53
C PRO A 132 -36.93 2.99 36.50
N PHE A 133 -35.77 2.39 36.72
CA PHE A 133 -34.65 2.41 35.75
C PHE A 133 -35.09 1.84 34.39
N LEU A 134 -35.67 0.61 34.37
CA LEU A 134 -36.15 -0.01 33.13
C LEU A 134 -37.22 0.82 32.45
N HIS A 135 -38.13 1.42 33.23
CA HIS A 135 -39.16 2.32 32.71
C HIS A 135 -38.55 3.52 31.99
N ASN A 136 -37.58 4.15 32.63
CA ASN A 136 -36.89 5.33 32.07
C ASN A 136 -36.02 4.94 30.88
N LEU A 137 -35.35 3.77 30.92
CA LEU A 137 -34.60 3.21 29.80
C LEU A 137 -35.48 3.05 28.57
N ASN A 138 -36.67 2.42 28.73
CA ASN A 138 -37.62 2.29 27.63
C ASN A 138 -38.05 3.65 27.07
N ASN A 139 -38.34 4.63 27.92
CA ASN A 139 -38.73 5.95 27.50
C ASN A 139 -37.60 6.64 26.69
N SER A 140 -36.36 6.53 27.14
CA SER A 140 -35.20 7.10 26.40
C SER A 140 -34.98 6.37 25.07
N PHE A 141 -35.14 5.08 25.05
CA PHE A 141 -35.03 4.26 23.83
C PHE A 141 -36.09 4.65 22.79
N GLU A 142 -37.36 4.76 23.21
CA GLU A 142 -38.45 5.19 22.33
C GLU A 142 -38.23 6.63 21.83
N GLY A 143 -37.72 7.50 22.69
CA GLY A 143 -37.35 8.87 22.29
C GLY A 143 -36.27 8.91 21.21
N GLU A 144 -35.27 8.07 21.33
CA GLU A 144 -34.10 8.05 20.41
C GLU A 144 -34.43 7.34 19.09
N TYR A 145 -34.95 6.14 19.15
CA TYR A 145 -35.05 5.28 17.96
C TYR A 145 -36.44 5.22 17.30
N GLN A 146 -37.50 5.62 17.97
CA GLN A 146 -38.86 5.61 17.40
C GLN A 146 -39.39 6.99 17.00
N GLN A 147 -38.90 8.04 17.65
CA GLN A 147 -39.33 9.41 17.39
C GLN A 147 -38.34 10.23 16.55
N ASN A 148 -37.16 9.69 16.30
CA ASN A 148 -36.11 10.32 15.51
C ASN A 148 -35.87 9.54 14.21
N ASP A 149 -36.39 10.06 13.11
CA ASP A 149 -36.25 9.43 11.76
C ASP A 149 -34.79 9.38 11.28
N GLU A 150 -33.86 10.06 11.95
CA GLU A 150 -32.46 10.14 11.59
C GLU A 150 -31.54 9.30 12.51
N ALA A 151 -32.11 8.59 13.52
CA ALA A 151 -31.35 7.92 14.57
C ALA A 151 -30.39 6.82 14.10
N LEU A 152 -30.54 6.35 12.89
CA LEU A 152 -29.71 5.28 12.29
C LEU A 152 -29.17 5.68 10.91
N ASN A 153 -29.04 6.95 10.59
CA ASN A 153 -28.66 7.40 9.26
C ASN A 153 -27.13 7.46 9.07
N SER A 154 -26.36 7.45 10.14
CA SER A 154 -24.92 7.49 10.05
C SER A 154 -24.28 6.19 10.58
N ARG A 155 -23.09 5.91 10.10
CA ARG A 155 -22.25 4.80 10.59
C ARG A 155 -21.92 4.91 12.08
N ARG A 156 -21.80 6.12 12.59
CA ARG A 156 -21.60 6.40 14.02
C ARG A 156 -22.79 5.94 14.84
N ASP A 157 -24.00 6.21 14.34
CA ASP A 157 -25.26 5.86 15.02
C ASP A 157 -25.44 4.34 15.02
N GLU A 158 -25.12 3.67 13.91
CA GLU A 158 -25.11 2.21 13.85
C GLU A 158 -24.19 1.60 14.90
N LEU A 159 -22.94 2.06 15.01
CA LEU A 159 -21.98 1.57 16.00
C LEU A 159 -22.41 1.89 17.43
N ALA A 160 -23.04 3.04 17.69
CA ALA A 160 -23.60 3.39 18.98
C ALA A 160 -24.75 2.45 19.36
N ALA A 161 -25.65 2.18 18.42
CA ALA A 161 -26.75 1.23 18.61
C ALA A 161 -26.25 -0.20 18.87
N VAL A 162 -25.27 -0.67 18.14
CA VAL A 162 -24.64 -1.99 18.37
C VAL A 162 -24.05 -2.07 19.79
N ARG A 163 -23.29 -1.08 20.24
CA ARG A 163 -22.73 -1.06 21.60
C ARG A 163 -23.81 -1.06 22.69
N PHE A 164 -24.89 -0.30 22.46
CA PHE A 164 -26.01 -0.27 23.37
C PHE A 164 -26.71 -1.63 23.46
N LEU A 165 -26.94 -2.31 22.34
CA LEU A 165 -27.52 -3.65 22.30
C LEU A 165 -26.60 -4.70 22.95
N ASP A 166 -25.27 -4.60 22.78
CA ASP A 166 -24.30 -5.42 23.49
C ASP A 166 -24.39 -5.24 25.01
N GLY A 167 -24.51 -3.99 25.46
CA GLY A 167 -24.72 -3.68 26.87
C GLY A 167 -26.03 -4.26 27.40
N LEU A 168 -27.11 -4.20 26.64
CA LEU A 168 -28.39 -4.83 27.00
C LEU A 168 -28.29 -6.36 27.03
N GLU A 169 -27.65 -7.00 26.07
CA GLU A 169 -27.39 -8.44 26.04
C GLU A 169 -26.71 -8.87 27.34
N MET A 170 -25.58 -8.23 27.69
CA MET A 170 -24.84 -8.51 28.91
C MET A 170 -25.68 -8.29 30.18
N PHE A 171 -26.49 -7.24 30.20
CA PHE A 171 -27.36 -6.91 31.34
C PHE A 171 -28.43 -7.97 31.57
N VAL A 172 -29.07 -8.49 30.49
CA VAL A 172 -30.06 -9.55 30.53
C VAL A 172 -29.44 -10.88 30.93
N ASP A 173 -28.25 -11.19 30.39
CA ASP A 173 -27.54 -12.42 30.74
C ASP A 173 -27.16 -12.46 32.21
N ILE A 174 -26.64 -11.35 32.78
CA ILE A 174 -26.34 -11.24 34.21
C ILE A 174 -27.61 -11.44 35.07
N GLN A 175 -28.75 -10.90 34.65
CA GLN A 175 -30.00 -11.13 35.35
C GLN A 175 -30.42 -12.62 35.27
N SER A 176 -30.26 -13.26 34.11
CA SER A 176 -30.55 -14.68 33.89
C SER A 176 -29.68 -15.61 34.75
N GLU A 177 -28.37 -15.30 34.84
CA GLU A 177 -27.44 -16.01 35.74
C GLU A 177 -27.91 -15.94 37.23
N VAL A 178 -28.31 -14.73 37.65
CA VAL A 178 -28.83 -14.55 39.02
C VAL A 178 -30.10 -15.38 39.26
N LEU A 179 -31.02 -15.43 38.29
CA LEU A 179 -32.25 -16.26 38.38
C LEU A 179 -31.94 -17.76 38.48
N ASN A 180 -30.87 -18.18 37.81
CA ASN A 180 -30.41 -19.57 37.83
C ASN A 180 -29.60 -19.94 39.10
N GLY A 181 -29.40 -18.98 40.02
CA GLY A 181 -28.65 -19.20 41.26
C GLY A 181 -27.12 -19.12 41.09
N GLU A 182 -26.63 -18.64 39.94
CA GLU A 182 -25.21 -18.51 39.60
C GLU A 182 -24.64 -17.14 40.00
N SER A 183 -25.19 -16.50 41.05
CA SER A 183 -24.79 -15.13 41.42
C SER A 183 -23.37 -15.08 42.00
N GLY A 184 -22.43 -14.46 41.26
CA GLY A 184 -21.07 -14.18 41.73
C GLY A 184 -20.95 -12.88 42.54
N GLU A 185 -19.82 -12.67 43.21
CA GLU A 185 -19.50 -11.39 43.83
C GLU A 185 -19.48 -10.27 42.78
N GLY A 186 -20.04 -9.07 43.13
CA GLY A 186 -20.02 -7.90 42.27
C GLY A 186 -21.05 -7.90 41.14
N VAL A 187 -22.05 -8.77 41.15
CA VAL A 187 -23.10 -8.86 40.11
C VAL A 187 -23.79 -7.51 39.80
N GLY A 188 -24.04 -6.72 40.84
CA GLY A 188 -24.64 -5.39 40.65
C GLY A 188 -23.73 -4.41 39.87
N GLN A 189 -22.43 -4.44 40.16
CA GLN A 189 -21.48 -3.60 39.43
C GLN A 189 -21.33 -4.05 37.97
N LYS A 190 -21.23 -5.36 37.73
CA LYS A 190 -21.19 -5.91 36.38
C LYS A 190 -22.40 -5.48 35.54
N ALA A 191 -23.59 -5.54 36.14
CA ALA A 191 -24.83 -5.14 35.46
C ALA A 191 -24.87 -3.62 35.15
N VAL A 192 -24.34 -2.80 36.04
CA VAL A 192 -24.21 -1.35 35.80
C VAL A 192 -23.19 -1.08 34.72
N ASP A 193 -22.02 -1.70 34.79
CA ASP A 193 -20.96 -1.53 33.81
C ASP A 193 -21.44 -1.98 32.42
N ALA A 194 -22.20 -3.07 32.32
CA ALA A 194 -22.82 -3.52 31.08
C ALA A 194 -23.70 -2.43 30.42
N ILE A 195 -24.58 -1.80 31.22
CA ILE A 195 -25.50 -0.78 30.71
C ILE A 195 -24.81 0.56 30.43
N THR A 196 -23.76 0.89 31.20
CA THR A 196 -23.10 2.20 31.07
C THR A 196 -21.95 2.24 30.06
N PHE A 197 -21.21 1.14 29.95
CA PHE A 197 -20.02 1.05 29.10
C PHE A 197 -20.13 0.01 28.00
N GLY A 198 -21.05 -0.95 28.13
CA GLY A 198 -21.14 -2.11 27.23
C GLY A 198 -19.89 -2.98 27.30
N GLU A 199 -19.49 -3.52 26.19
CA GLU A 199 -18.24 -4.26 26.05
C GLU A 199 -17.04 -3.30 26.02
N THR A 200 -16.10 -3.47 26.95
CA THR A 200 -14.94 -2.61 27.09
C THR A 200 -13.76 -3.04 26.24
N PHE A 201 -13.70 -4.31 25.88
CA PHE A 201 -12.72 -4.83 24.93
C PHE A 201 -13.13 -4.47 23.50
N MET A 202 -12.15 -4.24 22.64
CA MET A 202 -12.40 -3.97 21.23
C MET A 202 -12.68 -5.29 20.49
N LEU A 203 -13.85 -5.86 20.70
CA LEU A 203 -14.32 -7.07 20.04
C LEU A 203 -15.08 -6.71 18.74
N SER A 204 -14.99 -7.62 17.75
CA SER A 204 -15.86 -7.59 16.57
C SER A 204 -17.33 -7.73 16.98
N PRO A 205 -18.29 -7.29 16.18
CA PRO A 205 -19.74 -7.46 16.45
C PRO A 205 -20.14 -8.91 16.73
N ASN A 206 -19.47 -9.87 16.10
CA ASN A 206 -19.69 -11.30 16.32
C ASN A 206 -18.93 -11.89 17.52
N LYS A 207 -18.11 -11.08 18.20
CA LYS A 207 -17.25 -11.46 19.33
C LYS A 207 -16.27 -12.61 19.03
N ASP A 208 -15.93 -12.81 17.75
CA ASP A 208 -14.99 -13.83 17.25
C ASP A 208 -13.60 -13.27 16.97
N MET A 209 -13.44 -11.94 17.00
CA MET A 209 -12.15 -11.26 16.85
C MET A 209 -11.98 -10.17 17.92
N ILE A 210 -10.72 -9.94 18.31
CA ILE A 210 -10.30 -8.82 19.16
C ILE A 210 -9.23 -8.01 18.48
N LEU A 211 -9.34 -6.68 18.62
CA LEU A 211 -8.35 -5.71 18.18
C LEU A 211 -7.60 -5.15 19.38
N ILE A 212 -6.28 -5.16 19.32
CA ILE A 212 -5.39 -4.62 20.35
C ILE A 212 -4.46 -3.62 19.68
N PHE A 213 -4.36 -2.41 20.21
CA PHE A 213 -3.42 -1.41 19.72
C PHE A 213 -2.11 -1.48 20.51
N ILE A 214 -1.00 -1.54 19.78
CA ILE A 214 0.35 -1.51 20.33
C ILE A 214 0.98 -0.20 19.90
N GLU A 215 1.32 0.65 20.86
CA GLU A 215 2.04 1.89 20.62
C GLU A 215 3.55 1.61 20.62
N PRO A 216 4.25 1.79 19.50
CA PRO A 216 5.70 1.61 19.47
C PRO A 216 6.41 2.81 20.08
N THR A 217 7.67 2.61 20.50
CA THR A 217 8.59 3.69 20.91
C THR A 217 9.19 4.45 19.73
N PHE A 218 8.99 3.98 18.51
CA PHE A 218 9.53 4.46 17.23
C PHE A 218 8.42 4.76 16.23
N ASN A 219 8.77 5.38 15.12
CA ASN A 219 7.86 5.67 14.02
C ASN A 219 8.36 5.05 12.69
N MET A 220 7.65 5.27 11.59
CA MET A 220 7.99 4.74 10.26
C MET A 220 9.34 5.25 9.71
N MET A 221 9.97 6.26 10.32
CA MET A 221 11.27 6.80 9.90
C MET A 221 12.47 6.03 10.47
N ILE A 222 12.23 4.97 11.26
CA ILE A 222 13.27 4.10 11.82
C ILE A 222 14.09 3.40 10.72
N GLU A 223 15.35 3.06 11.01
CA GLU A 223 16.16 2.29 10.07
C GLU A 223 15.55 0.91 9.77
N PRO A 224 15.61 0.43 8.51
CA PRO A 224 14.98 -0.84 8.11
C PRO A 224 15.42 -2.07 8.94
N ALA A 225 16.65 -2.08 9.42
CA ALA A 225 17.16 -3.16 10.27
C ALA A 225 16.46 -3.18 11.64
N GLU A 226 16.30 -2.02 12.25
CA GLU A 226 15.60 -1.83 13.53
C GLU A 226 14.10 -2.08 13.38
N LEU A 227 13.50 -1.65 12.26
CA LEU A 227 12.11 -1.95 11.93
C LEU A 227 11.85 -3.47 11.86
N ILE A 228 12.75 -4.22 11.25
CA ILE A 228 12.63 -5.68 11.17
C ILE A 228 12.78 -6.29 12.56
N GLU A 229 13.77 -5.88 13.32
CA GLU A 229 14.07 -6.42 14.65
C GLU A 229 12.92 -6.19 15.62
N SER A 230 12.37 -4.97 15.66
CA SER A 230 11.27 -4.59 16.54
C SER A 230 9.99 -5.38 16.24
N VAL A 231 9.54 -5.35 14.98
CA VAL A 231 8.27 -6.03 14.60
C VAL A 231 8.40 -7.55 14.69
N ASP A 232 9.54 -8.14 14.30
CA ASP A 232 9.76 -9.59 14.43
C ASP A 232 9.82 -10.02 15.90
N GLY A 233 10.38 -9.16 16.78
CA GLY A 233 10.38 -9.37 18.22
C GLY A 233 8.95 -9.40 18.79
N ILE A 234 8.14 -8.41 18.44
CA ILE A 234 6.72 -8.33 18.83
C ILE A 234 5.95 -9.54 18.30
N GLU A 235 6.13 -9.88 17.02
CA GLU A 235 5.43 -11.02 16.38
C GLU A 235 5.78 -12.35 17.07
N LYS A 236 7.00 -12.53 17.53
CA LYS A 236 7.43 -13.71 18.27
C LYS A 236 6.68 -13.86 19.60
N ILE A 237 6.58 -12.78 20.39
CA ILE A 237 5.84 -12.76 21.65
C ILE A 237 4.38 -13.15 21.40
N ILE A 238 3.78 -12.57 20.36
CA ILE A 238 2.38 -12.83 19.97
C ILE A 238 2.17 -14.30 19.60
N LYS A 239 3.03 -14.89 18.77
CA LYS A 239 2.92 -16.30 18.35
C LYS A 239 3.06 -17.29 19.51
N GLU A 240 4.01 -17.02 20.41
CA GLU A 240 4.21 -17.85 21.60
C GLU A 240 2.99 -17.79 22.54
N THR A 241 2.46 -16.59 22.76
CA THR A 241 1.31 -16.36 23.64
C THR A 241 0.00 -16.88 23.02
N SER A 242 -0.25 -16.63 21.74
CA SER A 242 -1.48 -17.06 21.05
C SER A 242 -1.67 -18.58 21.09
N THR A 243 -0.58 -19.32 20.94
CA THR A 243 -0.60 -20.79 21.05
C THR A 243 -1.04 -21.26 22.46
N GLN A 244 -0.65 -20.53 23.51
CA GLN A 244 -1.02 -20.88 24.90
C GLN A 244 -2.52 -20.71 25.16
N TYR A 245 -3.16 -19.71 24.55
CA TYR A 245 -4.58 -19.41 24.75
C TYR A 245 -5.48 -20.03 23.67
N GLY A 246 -4.92 -20.73 22.69
CA GLY A 246 -5.66 -21.37 21.59
C GLY A 246 -6.33 -20.39 20.64
N VAL A 247 -5.75 -19.20 20.45
CA VAL A 247 -6.21 -18.18 19.52
C VAL A 247 -5.27 -18.08 18.31
N ILE A 248 -5.78 -17.58 17.20
CA ILE A 248 -4.97 -17.25 16.01
C ILE A 248 -4.76 -15.75 16.01
N ALA A 249 -3.51 -15.31 16.15
CA ALA A 249 -3.19 -13.91 16.25
C ALA A 249 -2.12 -13.51 15.23
N GLY A 250 -2.23 -12.28 14.70
CA GLY A 250 -1.28 -11.68 13.77
C GLY A 250 -1.28 -10.16 13.83
N LEU A 251 -0.32 -9.56 13.16
CA LEU A 251 -0.08 -8.13 13.14
C LEU A 251 -0.46 -7.49 11.82
N THR A 252 -0.98 -6.26 11.90
CA THR A 252 -1.19 -5.36 10.78
C THR A 252 -0.92 -3.90 11.20
N GLY A 253 -1.21 -2.96 10.33
CA GLY A 253 -0.95 -1.53 10.54
C GLY A 253 0.27 -1.05 9.77
N SER A 254 0.43 0.27 9.63
CA SER A 254 1.39 0.91 8.74
C SER A 254 2.84 0.45 8.94
N ILE A 255 3.26 0.29 10.19
CA ILE A 255 4.62 -0.18 10.53
C ILE A 255 4.84 -1.63 10.08
N VAL A 256 3.87 -2.50 10.34
CA VAL A 256 3.95 -3.93 9.98
C VAL A 256 3.94 -4.11 8.47
N LEU A 257 3.05 -3.37 7.78
CA LEU A 257 3.01 -3.34 6.31
C LEU A 257 4.35 -2.89 5.74
N GLY A 258 4.92 -1.80 6.27
CA GLY A 258 6.23 -1.30 5.82
C GLY A 258 7.36 -2.32 6.01
N ARG A 259 7.39 -3.07 7.15
CA ARG A 259 8.34 -4.17 7.37
C ARG A 259 8.14 -5.29 6.34
N ASP A 260 6.90 -5.70 6.10
CA ASP A 260 6.57 -6.81 5.20
C ASP A 260 6.85 -6.45 3.74
N GLU A 261 6.50 -5.23 3.33
CA GLU A 261 6.85 -4.69 2.02
C GLU A 261 8.37 -4.66 1.81
N TYR A 262 9.13 -4.17 2.79
CA TYR A 262 10.58 -4.14 2.71
C TYR A 262 11.19 -5.54 2.54
N LYS A 263 10.70 -6.53 3.32
CA LYS A 263 11.12 -7.92 3.21
C LYS A 263 10.75 -8.53 1.85
N ALA A 264 9.52 -8.34 1.41
CA ALA A 264 9.03 -8.82 0.11
C ALA A 264 9.84 -8.21 -1.02
N PHE A 265 10.03 -6.91 -1.00
CA PHE A 265 10.77 -6.18 -2.02
C PHE A 265 12.23 -6.61 -2.12
N THR A 266 12.91 -6.76 -0.98
CA THR A 266 14.29 -7.23 -0.94
C THR A 266 14.42 -8.65 -1.47
N SER A 267 13.51 -9.55 -1.07
CA SER A 267 13.44 -10.93 -1.57
C SER A 267 13.19 -10.97 -3.07
N ASP A 268 12.22 -10.18 -3.55
CA ASP A 268 11.88 -10.08 -4.96
C ASP A 268 13.06 -9.57 -5.79
N SER A 269 13.76 -8.54 -5.33
CA SER A 269 14.92 -7.98 -6.02
C SER A 269 16.00 -9.03 -6.32
N TRP A 270 16.28 -9.89 -5.35
CA TRP A 270 17.23 -11.00 -5.54
C TRP A 270 16.67 -12.08 -6.47
N THR A 271 15.46 -12.54 -6.22
CA THR A 271 14.80 -13.62 -6.99
C THR A 271 14.68 -13.25 -8.45
N VAL A 272 14.16 -12.06 -8.73
CA VAL A 272 13.95 -11.56 -10.10
C VAL A 272 15.28 -11.34 -10.82
N SER A 273 16.31 -10.78 -10.14
CA SER A 273 17.65 -10.60 -10.71
C SER A 273 18.29 -11.93 -11.09
N ILE A 274 18.20 -12.95 -10.23
CA ILE A 274 18.74 -14.28 -10.49
C ILE A 274 17.99 -14.93 -11.67
N LEU A 275 16.65 -14.85 -11.70
CA LEU A 275 15.85 -15.39 -12.81
C LEU A 275 16.19 -14.71 -14.14
N ALA A 276 16.35 -13.38 -14.15
CA ALA A 276 16.80 -12.64 -15.32
C ALA A 276 18.16 -13.14 -15.82
N LEU A 277 19.14 -13.22 -14.94
CA LEU A 277 20.49 -13.68 -15.29
C LEU A 277 20.52 -15.10 -15.80
N ILE A 278 19.77 -16.03 -15.20
CA ILE A 278 19.65 -17.41 -15.64
C ILE A 278 18.98 -17.48 -17.03
N GLY A 279 17.86 -16.78 -17.23
CA GLY A 279 17.16 -16.72 -18.49
C GLY A 279 18.03 -16.18 -19.62
N ILE A 280 18.73 -15.09 -19.38
CA ILE A 280 19.69 -14.46 -20.30
C ILE A 280 20.85 -15.41 -20.60
N PHE A 281 21.40 -16.08 -19.58
CA PHE A 281 22.48 -17.06 -19.77
C PHE A 281 22.05 -18.19 -20.69
N ILE A 282 20.89 -18.81 -20.41
CA ILE A 282 20.34 -19.90 -21.24
C ILE A 282 20.13 -19.43 -22.68
N LEU A 283 19.49 -18.27 -22.86
CA LEU A 283 19.28 -17.72 -24.22
C LEU A 283 20.60 -17.51 -24.97
N PHE A 284 21.62 -17.00 -24.29
CA PHE A 284 22.94 -16.78 -24.90
C PHE A 284 23.64 -18.10 -25.27
N VAL A 285 23.61 -19.09 -24.38
CA VAL A 285 24.19 -20.41 -24.63
C VAL A 285 23.54 -21.04 -25.87
N ILE A 286 22.22 -20.96 -25.97
CA ILE A 286 21.47 -21.51 -27.14
C ILE A 286 21.84 -20.72 -28.40
N SER A 287 21.90 -19.40 -28.35
CA SER A 287 22.11 -18.54 -29.52
C SER A 287 23.53 -18.52 -30.03
N PHE A 288 24.52 -18.47 -29.15
CA PHE A 288 25.94 -18.45 -29.56
C PHE A 288 26.57 -19.86 -29.59
N ARG A 289 25.85 -20.88 -29.07
CA ARG A 289 26.35 -22.25 -28.91
C ARG A 289 27.72 -22.33 -28.24
N MET A 290 27.96 -21.40 -27.32
CA MET A 290 29.15 -21.25 -26.47
C MET A 290 28.70 -20.89 -25.08
N TRP A 291 29.39 -21.36 -24.04
CA TRP A 291 29.01 -21.06 -22.65
C TRP A 291 29.92 -20.02 -21.97
N VAL A 292 31.18 -19.91 -22.41
CA VAL A 292 32.15 -18.99 -21.77
C VAL A 292 31.85 -17.52 -22.11
N SER A 293 31.55 -17.20 -23.37
CA SER A 293 31.26 -15.81 -23.77
C SER A 293 30.02 -15.25 -23.11
N PRO A 294 28.90 -15.97 -22.97
CA PRO A 294 27.76 -15.59 -22.17
C PRO A 294 28.11 -15.26 -20.71
N LEU A 295 28.90 -16.14 -20.09
CA LEU A 295 29.35 -15.92 -18.71
C LEU A 295 30.15 -14.61 -18.54
N LEU A 296 31.06 -14.32 -19.50
CA LEU A 296 31.83 -13.08 -19.51
C LEU A 296 30.94 -11.85 -19.73
N ALA A 297 29.91 -11.95 -20.55
CA ALA A 297 28.93 -10.88 -20.74
C ALA A 297 28.15 -10.59 -19.46
N ILE A 298 27.62 -11.62 -18.81
CA ILE A 298 26.91 -11.50 -17.54
C ILE A 298 27.80 -10.88 -16.46
N LEU A 299 29.03 -11.37 -16.32
CA LEU A 299 29.98 -10.82 -15.36
C LEU A 299 30.26 -9.33 -15.63
N THR A 300 30.40 -8.97 -16.91
CA THR A 300 30.58 -7.58 -17.31
C THR A 300 29.37 -6.70 -16.92
N VAL A 301 28.14 -7.19 -17.13
CA VAL A 301 26.93 -6.47 -16.76
C VAL A 301 26.82 -6.33 -15.25
N ILE A 302 27.06 -7.38 -14.48
CA ILE A 302 27.07 -7.32 -13.01
C ILE A 302 28.05 -6.25 -12.53
N MET A 303 29.28 -6.22 -13.07
CA MET A 303 30.25 -5.18 -12.74
C MET A 303 29.77 -3.78 -13.15
N GLY A 304 29.15 -3.65 -14.32
CA GLY A 304 28.57 -2.39 -14.81
C GLY A 304 27.44 -1.87 -13.93
N VAL A 305 26.54 -2.76 -13.52
CA VAL A 305 25.46 -2.44 -12.57
C VAL A 305 26.04 -2.06 -11.19
N THR A 306 27.07 -2.76 -10.71
CA THR A 306 27.77 -2.41 -9.48
C THR A 306 28.37 -1.00 -9.55
N TRP A 307 28.98 -0.63 -10.69
CA TRP A 307 29.50 0.73 -10.90
C TRP A 307 28.38 1.76 -10.90
N ALA A 308 27.27 1.45 -11.56
CA ALA A 308 26.10 2.32 -11.62
C ALA A 308 25.51 2.57 -10.22
N MET A 309 25.24 1.49 -9.47
CA MET A 309 24.69 1.59 -8.10
C MET A 309 25.64 2.29 -7.15
N GLY A 310 26.95 1.95 -7.22
CA GLY A 310 27.96 2.61 -6.41
C GLY A 310 28.12 4.09 -6.74
N PHE A 311 27.97 4.49 -8.01
CA PHE A 311 27.96 5.91 -8.37
C PHE A 311 26.66 6.61 -7.92
N SER A 312 25.52 5.94 -7.98
CA SER A 312 24.23 6.49 -7.53
C SER A 312 24.25 6.86 -6.04
N SER A 313 25.06 6.18 -5.21
CA SER A 313 25.22 6.56 -3.80
C SER A 313 25.83 7.96 -3.54
N PHE A 314 26.33 8.63 -4.57
CA PHE A 314 26.74 10.04 -4.50
C PHE A 314 25.63 11.01 -4.93
N LEU A 315 24.54 10.49 -5.52
CA LEU A 315 23.48 11.28 -6.13
C LEU A 315 22.18 11.22 -5.30
N VAL A 316 21.93 10.08 -4.64
CA VAL A 316 20.75 9.84 -3.81
C VAL A 316 21.18 9.33 -2.45
N GLU A 317 20.47 9.74 -1.40
CA GLU A 317 20.74 9.30 -0.03
C GLU A 317 20.15 7.92 0.26
N TYR A 318 18.99 7.62 -0.32
CA TYR A 318 18.27 6.37 -0.18
C TYR A 318 17.64 5.95 -1.51
N LEU A 319 17.28 4.69 -1.60
CA LEU A 319 16.52 4.16 -2.73
C LEU A 319 15.03 4.20 -2.40
N SER A 320 14.25 4.82 -3.25
CA SER A 320 12.79 4.71 -3.19
C SER A 320 12.33 3.36 -3.76
N MET A 321 11.07 2.98 -3.53
CA MET A 321 10.48 1.78 -4.14
C MET A 321 10.66 1.75 -5.66
N MET A 322 10.64 2.91 -6.33
CA MET A 322 10.84 3.02 -7.78
C MET A 322 12.28 2.74 -8.20
N THR A 323 13.25 3.19 -7.41
CA THR A 323 14.68 3.12 -7.74
C THR A 323 15.36 1.82 -7.32
N ALA A 324 14.83 1.14 -6.33
CA ALA A 324 15.41 -0.10 -5.83
C ALA A 324 15.43 -1.23 -6.88
N MET A 325 14.51 -1.22 -7.87
CA MET A 325 14.51 -2.15 -8.99
C MET A 325 15.45 -1.79 -10.15
N MET A 326 16.21 -0.70 -10.03
CA MET A 326 17.12 -0.28 -11.09
C MET A 326 18.15 -1.35 -11.46
N SER A 327 18.58 -2.18 -10.51
CA SER A 327 19.51 -3.28 -10.80
C SER A 327 18.96 -4.26 -11.85
N VAL A 328 17.69 -4.65 -11.75
CA VAL A 328 17.03 -5.56 -12.70
C VAL A 328 16.88 -4.92 -14.07
N ILE A 329 16.44 -3.66 -14.10
CA ILE A 329 16.29 -2.88 -15.34
C ILE A 329 17.64 -2.74 -16.04
N LEU A 330 18.70 -2.40 -15.29
CA LEU A 330 20.05 -2.26 -15.84
C LEU A 330 20.66 -3.60 -16.28
N ILE A 331 20.33 -4.72 -15.66
CA ILE A 331 20.71 -6.06 -16.12
C ILE A 331 20.08 -6.32 -17.50
N GLY A 332 18.77 -6.08 -17.63
CA GLY A 332 18.04 -6.29 -18.89
C GLY A 332 18.56 -5.43 -20.05
N LEU A 333 18.86 -4.15 -19.78
CA LEU A 333 19.33 -3.20 -20.81
C LEU A 333 20.84 -3.26 -21.04
N GLY A 334 21.63 -3.47 -19.99
CA GLY A 334 23.09 -3.42 -20.08
C GLY A 334 23.69 -4.59 -20.83
N ILE A 335 22.99 -5.74 -20.89
CA ILE A 335 23.44 -6.93 -21.59
C ILE A 335 23.49 -6.73 -23.12
N ASP A 336 22.65 -5.84 -23.65
CA ASP A 336 22.51 -5.58 -25.08
C ASP A 336 23.83 -5.10 -25.71
N PHE A 337 24.56 -4.24 -25.00
CA PHE A 337 25.88 -3.79 -25.45
C PHE A 337 26.89 -4.95 -25.58
N SER A 338 26.79 -5.94 -24.66
CA SER A 338 27.62 -7.13 -24.68
C SER A 338 27.28 -8.04 -25.85
N VAL A 339 26.01 -8.18 -26.25
CA VAL A 339 25.56 -8.97 -27.43
C VAL A 339 26.21 -8.44 -28.69
N HIS A 340 26.19 -7.12 -28.90
CA HIS A 340 26.76 -6.49 -30.08
C HIS A 340 28.29 -6.69 -30.19
N ILE A 341 29.01 -6.55 -29.05
CA ILE A 341 30.46 -6.78 -29.04
C ILE A 341 30.79 -8.26 -29.28
N ILE A 342 30.12 -9.20 -28.63
CA ILE A 342 30.36 -10.63 -28.77
C ILE A 342 30.01 -11.08 -30.21
N SER A 343 28.89 -10.63 -30.75
CA SER A 343 28.43 -10.96 -32.12
C SER A 343 29.44 -10.48 -33.16
N GLY A 344 29.86 -9.19 -33.05
CA GLY A 344 30.86 -8.62 -33.96
C GLY A 344 32.22 -9.26 -33.82
N TYR A 345 32.69 -9.50 -32.57
CA TYR A 345 33.95 -10.19 -32.32
C TYR A 345 33.97 -11.63 -32.89
N THR A 346 32.89 -12.36 -32.69
CA THR A 346 32.76 -13.76 -33.19
C THR A 346 32.72 -13.76 -34.73
N GLU A 347 32.00 -12.82 -35.37
CA GLU A 347 31.97 -12.66 -36.83
C GLU A 347 33.38 -12.44 -37.40
N LYS A 348 34.18 -11.56 -36.79
CA LYS A 348 35.54 -11.26 -37.24
C LYS A 348 36.52 -12.39 -36.99
N ARG A 349 36.37 -13.08 -35.83
CA ARG A 349 37.21 -14.30 -35.56
C ARG A 349 36.90 -15.45 -36.51
N ASN A 350 35.66 -15.61 -36.94
CA ASN A 350 35.26 -16.61 -37.93
C ASN A 350 35.80 -16.28 -39.35
N GLN A 351 36.11 -15.01 -39.63
CA GLN A 351 36.81 -14.60 -40.87
C GLN A 351 38.33 -14.88 -40.79
N GLY A 352 38.84 -15.49 -39.68
CA GLY A 352 40.25 -15.85 -39.52
C GLY A 352 41.16 -14.68 -39.07
N LEU A 353 40.62 -13.53 -38.74
CA LEU A 353 41.39 -12.39 -38.27
C LEU A 353 42.00 -12.64 -36.89
N ASP A 354 43.19 -12.08 -36.63
CA ASP A 354 43.83 -12.15 -35.32
C ASP A 354 42.99 -11.47 -34.23
N VAL A 355 43.22 -11.85 -32.97
CA VAL A 355 42.50 -11.33 -31.77
C VAL A 355 42.49 -9.82 -31.72
N ARG A 356 43.65 -9.18 -31.94
CA ARG A 356 43.81 -7.72 -31.91
C ARG A 356 43.03 -7.04 -33.03
N ILE A 357 43.16 -7.56 -34.26
CA ILE A 357 42.48 -6.99 -35.43
C ILE A 357 40.97 -7.20 -35.28
N SER A 358 40.53 -8.38 -34.90
CA SER A 358 39.11 -8.68 -34.64
C SER A 358 38.48 -7.75 -33.61
N MET A 359 39.18 -7.49 -32.50
CA MET A 359 38.68 -6.57 -31.49
C MET A 359 38.63 -5.11 -32.00
N GLN A 360 39.67 -4.69 -32.71
CA GLN A 360 39.74 -3.35 -33.26
C GLN A 360 38.64 -3.11 -34.31
N GLU A 361 38.44 -4.02 -35.23
CA GLU A 361 37.39 -3.99 -36.25
C GLU A 361 35.98 -4.00 -35.60
N THR A 362 35.79 -4.81 -34.56
CA THR A 362 34.52 -4.88 -33.82
C THR A 362 34.19 -3.53 -33.16
N LEU A 363 35.12 -2.94 -32.41
CA LEU A 363 34.86 -1.65 -31.75
C LEU A 363 34.71 -0.50 -32.72
N LEU A 364 35.43 -0.51 -33.88
CA LEU A 364 35.26 0.52 -34.90
C LEU A 364 33.92 0.42 -35.62
N ARG A 365 33.41 -0.79 -35.81
CA ARG A 365 32.18 -1.01 -36.60
C ARG A 365 30.89 -0.95 -35.76
N PHE A 366 30.91 -1.54 -34.58
CA PHE A 366 29.73 -1.59 -33.69
C PHE A 366 29.75 -0.54 -32.59
N GLY A 367 30.93 -0.02 -32.22
CA GLY A 367 31.09 0.98 -31.16
C GLY A 367 30.23 2.24 -31.35
N PRO A 368 30.20 2.87 -32.57
CA PRO A 368 29.35 4.04 -32.79
C PRO A 368 27.87 3.75 -32.47
N GLY A 369 27.31 2.61 -32.96
CA GLY A 369 25.94 2.22 -32.67
C GLY A 369 25.69 2.01 -31.17
N ILE A 370 26.61 1.33 -30.46
CA ILE A 370 26.54 1.14 -29.01
C ILE A 370 26.53 2.47 -28.25
N ILE A 371 27.41 3.41 -28.64
CA ILE A 371 27.48 4.72 -27.99
C ILE A 371 26.22 5.52 -28.24
N THR A 372 25.75 5.56 -29.50
CA THR A 372 24.51 6.27 -29.83
C THR A 372 23.31 5.66 -29.09
N GLY A 373 23.15 4.31 -29.10
CA GLY A 373 22.10 3.64 -28.38
C GLY A 373 22.14 3.92 -26.87
N GLY A 374 23.31 3.78 -26.24
CA GLY A 374 23.46 4.07 -24.81
C GLY A 374 23.18 5.53 -24.45
N ILE A 375 23.59 6.48 -25.30
CA ILE A 375 23.32 7.90 -25.10
C ILE A 375 21.84 8.22 -25.32
N THR A 376 21.20 7.70 -26.37
CA THR A 376 19.77 7.92 -26.62
C THR A 376 18.91 7.40 -25.47
N THR A 377 19.19 6.18 -25.03
CA THR A 377 18.47 5.55 -23.91
C THR A 377 18.74 6.29 -22.61
N GLY A 378 20.00 6.64 -22.31
CA GLY A 378 20.36 7.40 -21.13
C GLY A 378 19.71 8.80 -21.11
N LEU A 379 19.71 9.52 -22.24
CA LEU A 379 19.05 10.83 -22.31
C LEU A 379 17.52 10.72 -22.18
N ALA A 380 16.91 9.70 -22.76
CA ALA A 380 15.48 9.48 -22.60
C ALA A 380 15.11 9.27 -21.12
N PHE A 381 15.91 8.51 -20.35
CA PHE A 381 15.70 8.37 -18.92
C PHE A 381 15.93 9.66 -18.15
N LEU A 382 16.98 10.42 -18.48
CA LEU A 382 17.27 11.71 -17.85
C LEU A 382 16.14 12.75 -18.08
N THR A 383 15.24 12.58 -19.06
CA THR A 383 14.07 13.45 -19.20
C THR A 383 13.09 13.32 -18.03
N LEU A 384 13.11 12.20 -17.33
CA LEU A 384 12.31 12.02 -16.11
C LEU A 384 12.75 12.93 -14.95
N MET A 385 13.98 13.47 -14.98
CA MET A 385 14.46 14.44 -13.98
C MET A 385 13.67 15.77 -13.98
N ILE A 386 12.87 16.03 -15.00
CA ILE A 386 12.01 17.22 -15.07
C ILE A 386 10.68 16.99 -14.32
N SER A 387 10.43 15.79 -13.85
CA SER A 387 9.29 15.48 -13.03
C SER A 387 9.29 16.27 -11.73
N GLU A 388 8.12 16.57 -11.20
CA GLU A 388 7.94 17.11 -9.85
C GLU A 388 8.02 16.01 -8.79
N THR A 389 7.80 14.75 -9.18
CA THR A 389 7.87 13.58 -8.28
C THR A 389 9.33 13.16 -8.04
N VAL A 390 9.77 13.08 -6.79
CA VAL A 390 11.14 12.68 -6.41
C VAL A 390 11.45 11.28 -6.92
N GLY A 391 10.54 10.31 -6.74
CA GLY A 391 10.72 8.95 -7.22
C GLY A 391 10.97 8.85 -8.73
N MET A 392 10.27 9.66 -9.55
CA MET A 392 10.51 9.73 -10.99
C MET A 392 11.84 10.42 -11.34
N GLN A 393 12.19 11.48 -10.62
CA GLN A 393 13.48 12.17 -10.81
C GLN A 393 14.65 11.22 -10.54
N GLU A 394 14.64 10.57 -9.39
CA GLU A 394 15.67 9.63 -8.98
C GLU A 394 15.76 8.43 -9.93
N MET A 395 14.61 7.87 -10.31
CA MET A 395 14.57 6.80 -11.28
C MET A 395 15.16 7.20 -12.62
N GLY A 396 14.83 8.39 -13.13
CA GLY A 396 15.38 8.93 -14.35
C GLY A 396 16.90 9.14 -14.28
N LEU A 397 17.37 9.70 -13.18
CA LEU A 397 18.78 9.93 -12.92
C LEU A 397 19.55 8.61 -12.81
N MET A 398 19.08 7.68 -11.99
CA MET A 398 19.75 6.41 -11.77
C MET A 398 19.74 5.51 -13.02
N ALA A 399 18.61 5.45 -13.73
CA ALA A 399 18.53 4.71 -14.99
C ALA A 399 19.40 5.33 -16.08
N GLY A 400 19.33 6.66 -16.26
CA GLY A 400 20.09 7.36 -17.26
C GLY A 400 21.61 7.27 -17.05
N VAL A 401 22.06 7.53 -15.83
CA VAL A 401 23.45 7.38 -15.45
C VAL A 401 23.86 5.92 -15.46
N GLY A 402 22.99 5.02 -14.96
CA GLY A 402 23.22 3.59 -14.89
C GLY A 402 23.48 2.95 -16.25
N ILE A 403 22.69 3.31 -17.28
CA ILE A 403 22.89 2.79 -18.63
C ILE A 403 24.22 3.30 -19.24
N ILE A 404 24.63 4.53 -18.95
CA ILE A 404 25.91 5.06 -19.38
C ILE A 404 27.06 4.30 -18.71
N PHE A 405 26.99 4.02 -17.41
CA PHE A 405 28.00 3.26 -16.70
C PHE A 405 28.08 1.79 -17.17
N THR A 406 26.94 1.14 -17.44
CA THR A 406 26.92 -0.24 -17.97
C THR A 406 27.47 -0.29 -19.39
N MET A 407 27.18 0.71 -20.23
CA MET A 407 27.79 0.86 -21.56
C MET A 407 29.31 1.04 -21.48
N LEU A 408 29.79 1.96 -20.62
CA LEU A 408 31.22 2.19 -20.43
C LEU A 408 31.92 0.95 -19.88
N ALA A 409 31.33 0.29 -18.88
CA ALA A 409 31.82 -0.96 -18.35
C ALA A 409 31.94 -2.01 -19.45
N THR A 410 30.92 -2.17 -20.29
CA THR A 410 30.93 -3.15 -21.39
C THR A 410 32.03 -2.84 -22.40
N ILE A 411 32.23 -1.58 -22.80
CA ILE A 411 33.27 -1.19 -23.76
C ILE A 411 34.68 -1.42 -23.17
N ILE A 412 34.86 -1.34 -21.84
CA ILE A 412 36.17 -1.45 -21.17
C ILE A 412 36.45 -2.88 -20.74
N ILE A 413 35.48 -3.49 -20.03
CA ILE A 413 35.65 -4.78 -19.35
C ILE A 413 35.59 -5.96 -20.33
N LEU A 414 34.54 -6.00 -21.17
CA LEU A 414 34.30 -7.15 -22.04
C LEU A 414 35.45 -7.41 -23.04
N PRO A 415 36.02 -6.42 -23.75
CA PRO A 415 37.19 -6.64 -24.61
C PRO A 415 38.39 -7.23 -23.82
N THR A 416 38.64 -6.73 -22.61
CA THR A 416 39.72 -7.23 -21.76
C THR A 416 39.49 -8.69 -21.36
N MET A 417 38.26 -9.06 -20.96
CA MET A 417 37.90 -10.42 -20.59
C MET A 417 37.96 -11.37 -21.79
N LEU A 418 37.52 -10.95 -22.97
CA LEU A 418 37.63 -11.75 -24.19
C LEU A 418 39.09 -12.01 -24.59
N VAL A 419 39.98 -11.04 -24.40
CA VAL A 419 41.43 -11.23 -24.64
C VAL A 419 42.03 -12.20 -23.62
N ILE A 420 41.66 -12.11 -22.34
CA ILE A 420 42.10 -13.09 -21.31
C ILE A 420 41.65 -14.49 -21.69
N ARG A 421 40.39 -14.65 -22.07
CA ARG A 421 39.84 -15.95 -22.54
C ARG A 421 40.69 -16.55 -23.67
N GLU A 422 41.00 -15.77 -24.69
CA GLU A 422 41.80 -16.23 -25.84
C GLU A 422 43.21 -16.64 -25.45
N ARG A 423 43.84 -15.90 -24.53
CA ARG A 423 45.17 -16.23 -23.98
C ARG A 423 45.15 -17.56 -23.22
N LEU A 424 44.13 -17.77 -22.39
CA LEU A 424 43.94 -19.01 -21.63
C LEU A 424 43.70 -20.18 -22.54
N LEU A 425 42.82 -20.04 -23.56
CA LEU A 425 42.54 -21.09 -24.56
C LEU A 425 43.79 -21.45 -25.39
N LYS A 426 44.61 -20.46 -25.77
CA LYS A 426 45.83 -20.69 -26.49
C LYS A 426 46.85 -21.52 -25.68
N ASN A 427 46.96 -21.27 -24.38
CA ASN A 427 47.81 -22.04 -23.47
C ASN A 427 47.32 -23.50 -23.33
N PHE A 428 46.05 -23.79 -23.56
CA PHE A 428 45.48 -25.15 -23.53
C PHE A 428 45.41 -25.82 -24.95
N ASN A 429 46.06 -25.24 -25.97
CA ASN A 429 46.04 -25.76 -27.36
C ASN A 429 44.65 -26.04 -27.93
N LYS A 430 43.63 -25.32 -27.48
CA LYS A 430 42.25 -25.42 -27.95
C LYS A 430 41.94 -24.27 -28.93
N SER A 431 41.79 -24.58 -30.20
CA SER A 431 41.23 -23.63 -31.21
C SER A 431 39.71 -23.73 -31.17
N LEU A 432 39.01 -22.59 -31.07
CA LEU A 432 37.55 -22.60 -31.23
C LEU A 432 37.20 -22.78 -32.70
N PRO A 433 36.37 -23.78 -33.08
CA PRO A 433 35.95 -23.93 -34.46
C PRO A 433 35.10 -22.75 -34.90
N PRO A 434 35.26 -22.27 -36.15
CA PRO A 434 34.39 -21.23 -36.68
C PRO A 434 32.96 -21.78 -36.77
N LYS A 435 32.01 -21.04 -36.18
CA LYS A 435 30.58 -21.37 -36.24
C LYS A 435 29.85 -20.25 -36.96
N ASP A 436 29.11 -20.59 -38.02
CA ASP A 436 28.17 -19.66 -38.64
C ASP A 436 27.00 -19.46 -37.68
N VAL A 437 26.84 -18.22 -37.25
CA VAL A 437 25.84 -17.81 -36.24
C VAL A 437 24.79 -16.88 -36.87
N SER A 438 24.73 -16.76 -38.20
CA SER A 438 23.70 -15.97 -38.90
C SER A 438 22.31 -16.63 -38.84
N TYR A 439 21.25 -15.81 -38.86
CA TYR A 439 19.87 -16.28 -38.93
C TYR A 439 19.23 -15.99 -40.29
N PRO A 440 19.32 -16.92 -41.29
CA PRO A 440 18.82 -16.69 -42.66
C PRO A 440 17.32 -16.38 -42.76
N PHE A 441 16.52 -16.84 -41.76
CA PHE A 441 15.09 -16.59 -41.74
C PHE A 441 14.73 -15.12 -41.60
N LEU A 442 15.54 -14.33 -40.85
CA LEU A 442 15.29 -12.89 -40.62
C LEU A 442 15.50 -12.09 -41.93
N GLY A 443 16.53 -12.47 -42.75
CA GLY A 443 16.73 -11.90 -44.07
C GLY A 443 15.52 -12.13 -44.98
N ARG A 444 15.03 -13.38 -44.99
CA ARG A 444 13.85 -13.76 -45.80
C ARG A 444 12.58 -13.00 -45.38
N ILE A 445 12.39 -12.79 -44.08
CA ILE A 445 11.26 -11.96 -43.53
C ILE A 445 11.39 -10.53 -44.06
N ALA A 446 12.59 -9.92 -43.97
CA ALA A 446 12.81 -8.54 -44.42
C ALA A 446 12.58 -8.39 -45.94
N GLU A 447 13.04 -9.33 -46.75
CA GLU A 447 12.78 -9.33 -48.22
C GLU A 447 11.28 -9.52 -48.53
N PHE A 448 10.62 -10.43 -47.86
CA PHE A 448 9.17 -10.64 -47.99
C PHE A 448 8.41 -9.36 -47.62
N THR A 449 8.77 -8.73 -46.52
CA THR A 449 8.15 -7.47 -46.04
C THR A 449 8.39 -6.34 -47.05
N ALA A 450 9.58 -6.20 -47.57
CA ALA A 450 9.90 -5.19 -48.60
C ALA A 450 9.15 -5.45 -49.91
N LYS A 451 8.95 -6.71 -50.29
CA LYS A 451 8.22 -7.10 -51.51
C LYS A 451 6.72 -6.76 -51.40
N TYR A 452 6.09 -7.08 -50.26
CA TYR A 452 4.67 -6.85 -50.00
C TYR A 452 4.38 -5.57 -49.17
N ARG A 453 5.25 -4.58 -49.23
CA ARG A 453 5.27 -3.37 -48.43
C ARG A 453 3.94 -2.65 -48.28
N TRP A 454 3.15 -2.55 -49.37
CA TRP A 454 1.85 -1.87 -49.34
C TRP A 454 0.81 -2.65 -48.57
N ILE A 455 0.75 -3.97 -48.74
CA ILE A 455 -0.18 -4.82 -47.99
C ILE A 455 0.17 -4.77 -46.49
N ILE A 456 1.44 -4.95 -46.19
CA ILE A 456 1.96 -4.95 -44.82
C ILE A 456 1.72 -3.58 -44.19
N GLY A 457 1.97 -2.50 -44.93
CA GLY A 457 1.71 -1.11 -44.44
C GLY A 457 0.25 -0.88 -44.11
N ILE A 458 -0.68 -1.34 -44.94
CA ILE A 458 -2.13 -1.23 -44.68
C ILE A 458 -2.52 -2.07 -43.47
N VAL A 459 -2.07 -3.33 -43.37
CA VAL A 459 -2.36 -4.20 -42.21
C VAL A 459 -1.87 -3.60 -40.92
N PHE A 460 -0.63 -3.10 -40.89
CA PHE A 460 -0.10 -2.47 -39.69
C PHE A 460 -0.78 -1.13 -39.35
N LEU A 461 -1.18 -0.35 -40.36
CA LEU A 461 -1.94 0.87 -40.15
C LEU A 461 -3.31 0.58 -39.49
N LEU A 462 -4.06 -0.42 -39.99
CA LEU A 462 -5.33 -0.85 -39.42
C LEU A 462 -5.15 -1.39 -38.01
N PHE A 463 -4.14 -2.22 -37.79
CA PHE A 463 -3.78 -2.76 -36.48
C PHE A 463 -3.44 -1.64 -35.48
N THR A 464 -2.62 -0.68 -35.90
CA THR A 464 -2.26 0.48 -35.09
C THR A 464 -3.48 1.36 -34.77
N SER A 465 -4.37 1.57 -35.75
CA SER A 465 -5.59 2.36 -35.52
C SER A 465 -6.53 1.66 -34.51
N PHE A 466 -6.62 0.34 -34.57
CA PHE A 466 -7.38 -0.44 -33.60
C PHE A 466 -6.78 -0.33 -32.19
N LEU A 467 -5.46 -0.52 -32.05
CA LEU A 467 -4.77 -0.43 -30.77
C LEU A 467 -4.72 1.01 -30.24
N LEU A 468 -4.65 2.02 -31.09
CA LEU A 468 -4.74 3.42 -30.68
C LEU A 468 -6.10 3.72 -30.04
N LYS A 469 -7.18 3.21 -30.62
CA LYS A 469 -8.53 3.35 -30.00
C LYS A 469 -8.56 2.73 -28.61
N ARG A 470 -7.93 1.57 -28.42
CA ARG A 470 -7.80 0.91 -27.11
C ARG A 470 -6.92 1.72 -26.16
N ALA A 471 -5.77 2.16 -26.62
CA ALA A 471 -4.82 2.96 -25.82
C ALA A 471 -5.44 4.26 -25.27
N VAL A 472 -6.33 4.92 -26.02
CA VAL A 472 -7.04 6.13 -25.56
C VAL A 472 -8.03 5.83 -24.43
N ASN A 473 -8.55 4.61 -24.36
CA ASN A 473 -9.49 4.18 -23.32
C ASN A 473 -8.79 3.60 -22.07
N MET A 474 -7.46 3.65 -22.02
CA MET A 474 -6.70 3.15 -20.90
C MET A 474 -7.07 3.87 -19.61
N SER A 475 -7.47 3.12 -18.60
CA SER A 475 -7.83 3.65 -17.27
C SER A 475 -6.66 3.60 -16.29
N VAL A 476 -6.79 4.39 -15.22
CA VAL A 476 -5.84 4.41 -14.10
C VAL A 476 -6.45 3.63 -12.94
N ASP A 477 -5.65 2.87 -12.24
CA ASP A 477 -6.03 2.20 -11.00
C ASP A 477 -5.59 3.07 -9.81
N TYR A 478 -6.59 3.54 -9.06
CA TYR A 478 -6.38 4.37 -7.87
C TYR A 478 -6.37 3.55 -6.58
N ASN A 479 -6.59 2.23 -6.66
CA ASN A 479 -6.49 1.38 -5.49
C ASN A 479 -5.04 0.94 -5.28
N TYR A 480 -4.37 1.52 -4.28
CA TYR A 480 -2.98 1.18 -4.00
C TYR A 480 -2.80 -0.26 -3.53
N LEU A 481 -3.81 -0.85 -2.86
CA LEU A 481 -3.79 -2.24 -2.41
C LEU A 481 -3.63 -3.24 -3.58
N ASN A 482 -4.06 -2.85 -4.79
CA ASN A 482 -3.82 -3.64 -6.01
C ASN A 482 -2.35 -3.69 -6.43
N MET A 483 -1.49 -2.88 -5.85
CA MET A 483 -0.05 -2.86 -6.13
C MET A 483 0.76 -3.63 -5.08
N GLU A 484 0.17 -3.89 -3.92
CA GLU A 484 0.82 -4.53 -2.79
C GLU A 484 1.25 -5.98 -3.05
N PRO A 485 2.23 -6.53 -2.29
CA PRO A 485 2.68 -7.89 -2.43
C PRO A 485 1.57 -8.92 -2.20
N VAL A 486 1.53 -9.96 -3.00
CA VAL A 486 0.56 -11.05 -2.85
C VAL A 486 0.93 -11.94 -1.69
N GLY A 487 -0.06 -12.25 -0.84
CA GLY A 487 0.05 -13.31 0.18
C GLY A 487 0.70 -12.86 1.47
N LEU A 488 0.89 -11.56 1.70
CA LEU A 488 1.30 -11.05 3.00
C LEU A 488 0.16 -11.19 4.01
N GLU A 489 0.49 -11.72 5.20
CA GLU A 489 -0.45 -11.92 6.28
C GLU A 489 -0.98 -10.58 6.80
N SER A 490 -0.13 -9.56 6.88
CA SER A 490 -0.48 -8.21 7.32
C SER A 490 -1.54 -7.54 6.43
N ILE A 491 -1.46 -7.71 5.10
CA ILE A 491 -2.47 -7.18 4.16
C ILE A 491 -3.81 -7.91 4.34
N LYS A 492 -3.77 -9.23 4.46
CA LYS A 492 -4.96 -10.02 4.68
C LYS A 492 -5.66 -9.65 5.99
N LEU A 493 -4.88 -9.45 7.05
CA LEU A 493 -5.40 -8.99 8.35
C LEU A 493 -5.93 -7.55 8.27
N GLN A 494 -5.37 -6.71 7.41
CA GLN A 494 -5.88 -5.38 7.12
C GLN A 494 -7.28 -5.42 6.47
N GLU A 495 -7.46 -6.29 5.48
CA GLU A 495 -8.77 -6.51 4.84
C GLU A 495 -9.79 -7.02 5.86
N GLU A 496 -9.40 -7.99 6.70
CA GLU A 496 -10.25 -8.53 7.78
C GLU A 496 -10.59 -7.48 8.85
N LEU A 497 -9.65 -6.58 9.18
CA LEU A 497 -9.88 -5.45 10.09
C LEU A 497 -10.96 -4.53 9.54
N ILE A 498 -10.87 -4.17 8.26
CA ILE A 498 -11.86 -3.30 7.60
C ILE A 498 -13.23 -3.97 7.60
N GLU A 499 -13.29 -5.26 7.28
CA GLU A 499 -14.55 -6.02 7.21
C GLU A 499 -15.20 -6.20 8.59
N ALA A 500 -14.43 -6.58 9.61
CA ALA A 500 -14.96 -6.91 10.92
C ALA A 500 -15.24 -5.68 11.80
N PHE A 501 -14.36 -4.68 11.76
CA PHE A 501 -14.46 -3.53 12.67
C PHE A 501 -14.93 -2.26 11.97
N ASP A 502 -15.11 -2.28 10.66
CA ASP A 502 -15.42 -1.10 9.86
C ASP A 502 -14.40 0.06 10.03
N LEU A 503 -13.21 -0.26 10.50
CA LEU A 503 -12.16 0.72 10.68
C LEU A 503 -11.37 0.85 9.38
N SER A 504 -11.53 1.98 8.69
CA SER A 504 -10.60 2.33 7.62
C SER A 504 -9.26 2.68 8.25
N SER A 505 -8.20 2.04 7.78
CA SER A 505 -6.83 2.43 8.15
C SER A 505 -6.41 3.75 7.50
N ASP A 506 -7.19 4.20 6.51
CA ASP A 506 -6.83 5.30 5.66
C ASP A 506 -7.83 6.44 5.85
N PHE A 507 -7.35 7.52 6.43
CA PHE A 507 -8.12 8.69 6.82
C PHE A 507 -7.36 9.97 6.48
N VAL A 508 -8.08 11.08 6.48
CA VAL A 508 -7.49 12.41 6.32
C VAL A 508 -7.16 12.97 7.70
N MET A 509 -6.00 13.59 7.80
CA MET A 509 -5.52 14.23 9.02
C MET A 509 -5.44 15.74 8.84
N PHE A 510 -5.88 16.47 9.87
CA PHE A 510 -5.65 17.90 10.01
C PHE A 510 -4.90 18.18 11.29
N THR A 511 -4.08 19.22 11.30
CA THR A 511 -3.50 19.76 12.53
C THR A 511 -3.95 21.17 12.77
N THR A 512 -4.04 21.52 14.05
CA THR A 512 -4.35 22.88 14.52
C THR A 512 -3.41 23.27 15.66
N ASP A 513 -3.23 24.56 15.89
CA ASP A 513 -2.30 25.07 16.91
C ASP A 513 -3.00 25.47 18.22
N ASN A 514 -4.31 25.29 18.31
CA ASN A 514 -5.09 25.55 19.53
C ASN A 514 -6.42 24.79 19.54
N LEU A 515 -6.99 24.64 20.73
CA LEU A 515 -8.21 23.86 20.94
C LEU A 515 -9.47 24.48 20.31
N GLU A 516 -9.53 25.81 20.18
CA GLU A 516 -10.69 26.50 19.60
C GLU A 516 -10.78 26.23 18.09
N ASP A 517 -9.65 26.34 17.37
CA ASP A 517 -9.56 25.97 15.96
C ASP A 517 -9.82 24.48 15.77
N THR A 518 -9.35 23.62 16.70
CA THR A 518 -9.64 22.19 16.67
C THR A 518 -11.15 21.93 16.69
N ARG A 519 -11.87 22.56 17.60
CA ARG A 519 -13.33 22.43 17.72
C ARG A 519 -14.06 22.93 16.47
N ALA A 520 -13.64 24.09 15.97
CA ALA A 520 -14.24 24.68 14.77
C ALA A 520 -14.05 23.76 13.54
N LEU A 521 -12.83 23.30 13.32
CA LEU A 521 -12.50 22.44 12.20
C LEU A 521 -13.14 21.04 12.34
N THR A 522 -13.21 20.48 13.56
CA THR A 522 -13.93 19.22 13.82
C THR A 522 -15.41 19.32 13.45
N ARG A 523 -16.08 20.43 13.78
CA ARG A 523 -17.48 20.65 13.38
C ARG A 523 -17.63 20.71 11.87
N GLN A 524 -16.78 21.47 11.19
CA GLN A 524 -16.82 21.58 9.73
C GLN A 524 -16.53 20.22 9.04
N ALA A 525 -15.58 19.45 9.56
CA ALA A 525 -15.27 18.13 9.02
C ALA A 525 -16.43 17.13 9.19
N ARG A 526 -17.23 17.26 10.23
CA ARG A 526 -18.45 16.46 10.43
C ARG A 526 -19.57 16.80 9.46
N GLU A 527 -19.58 18.00 8.88
CA GLU A 527 -20.58 18.45 7.90
C GLU A 527 -20.22 18.05 6.46
N MET A 528 -19.04 17.51 6.21
CA MET A 528 -18.65 16.99 4.88
C MET A 528 -19.56 15.82 4.49
N GLU A 529 -20.05 15.80 3.25
CA GLU A 529 -20.93 14.73 2.75
C GLU A 529 -20.24 13.36 2.66
N THR A 530 -18.90 13.35 2.60
CA THR A 530 -18.10 12.12 2.44
C THR A 530 -17.56 11.59 3.77
N THR A 531 -17.80 12.29 4.88
CA THR A 531 -17.32 11.91 6.21
C THR A 531 -18.23 10.86 6.84
N GLY A 532 -17.66 9.73 7.24
CA GLY A 532 -18.32 8.76 8.11
C GLY A 532 -18.18 9.08 9.58
N TRP A 533 -16.98 9.52 9.97
CA TRP A 533 -16.66 9.77 11.38
C TRP A 533 -15.47 10.75 11.51
N VAL A 534 -15.42 11.53 12.60
CA VAL A 534 -14.33 12.43 12.94
C VAL A 534 -13.92 12.20 14.39
N GLU A 535 -12.63 12.03 14.61
CA GLU A 535 -12.02 11.93 15.93
C GLU A 535 -11.13 13.13 16.23
N SER A 536 -11.26 13.70 17.39
CA SER A 536 -10.37 14.77 17.85
C SER A 536 -10.38 14.88 19.37
N ILE A 537 -9.47 15.67 19.92
CA ILE A 537 -9.44 15.99 21.35
C ILE A 537 -10.74 16.66 21.83
N SER A 538 -11.48 17.31 20.93
CA SER A 538 -12.74 17.97 21.24
C SER A 538 -13.86 17.02 21.67
N ASP A 539 -13.74 15.73 21.35
CA ASP A 539 -14.66 14.70 21.82
C ASP A 539 -14.52 14.44 23.33
N TYR A 540 -13.39 14.80 23.91
CA TYR A 540 -13.06 14.60 25.32
C TYR A 540 -13.04 15.91 26.14
N LEU A 541 -13.08 17.05 25.45
CA LEU A 541 -13.10 18.36 26.07
C LEU A 541 -14.35 19.11 25.60
N PRO A 542 -15.46 19.09 26.39
CA PRO A 542 -16.72 19.76 26.04
C PRO A 542 -16.52 21.21 25.65
N ASP A 543 -17.35 21.71 24.76
CA ASP A 543 -17.37 23.14 24.37
C ASP A 543 -17.78 24.00 25.54
N SER A 544 -17.37 25.25 25.52
CA SER A 544 -17.80 26.21 26.56
C SER A 544 -19.32 26.49 26.52
N ASP A 545 -19.92 26.30 25.32
CA ASP A 545 -21.34 26.52 25.12
C ASP A 545 -22.15 25.37 25.77
N GLY A 546 -23.04 25.69 26.67
CA GLY A 546 -23.88 24.74 27.41
C GLY A 546 -23.23 24.10 28.63
N LEU A 547 -21.94 24.33 28.95
CA LEU A 547 -21.27 23.77 30.12
C LEU A 547 -21.99 24.10 31.45
N GLU A 548 -22.49 25.32 31.61
CA GLU A 548 -23.21 25.70 32.82
C GLU A 548 -24.51 24.90 32.97
N GLU A 549 -25.22 24.64 31.90
CA GLU A 549 -26.47 23.88 31.89
C GLU A 549 -26.17 22.41 32.20
N GLN A 550 -25.15 21.85 31.58
CA GLN A 550 -24.65 20.48 31.82
C GLN A 550 -24.24 20.33 33.31
N TYR A 551 -23.45 21.24 33.86
CA TYR A 551 -23.07 21.15 35.27
C TYR A 551 -24.25 21.30 36.23
N ARG A 552 -25.24 22.12 35.92
CA ARG A 552 -26.49 22.21 36.69
C ARG A 552 -27.23 20.87 36.68
N PHE A 553 -27.37 20.27 35.49
CA PHE A 553 -27.98 18.95 35.37
C PHE A 553 -27.24 17.92 36.24
N LEU A 554 -25.92 17.84 36.13
CA LEU A 554 -25.12 16.93 36.91
C LEU A 554 -25.25 17.12 38.43
N GLN A 555 -25.30 18.35 38.89
CA GLN A 555 -25.51 18.68 40.30
C GLN A 555 -26.91 18.25 40.78
N ASP A 556 -27.94 18.49 39.97
CA ASP A 556 -29.30 18.10 40.28
C ASP A 556 -29.49 16.58 40.26
N LEU A 557 -28.90 15.91 39.28
CA LEU A 557 -28.85 14.44 39.21
C LEU A 557 -28.19 13.86 40.47
N ARG A 558 -27.02 14.34 40.83
CA ARG A 558 -26.29 13.90 42.04
C ARG A 558 -27.13 14.11 43.32
N ARG A 559 -27.70 15.29 43.49
CA ARG A 559 -28.55 15.63 44.65
C ARG A 559 -29.79 14.69 44.72
N ASN A 560 -30.43 14.45 43.60
CA ASN A 560 -31.57 13.55 43.51
C ASN A 560 -31.20 12.14 43.90
N LEU A 561 -30.09 11.60 43.36
CA LEU A 561 -29.63 10.26 43.68
C LEU A 561 -29.19 10.12 45.16
N GLU A 562 -28.48 11.08 45.73
CA GLU A 562 -28.05 11.06 47.13
C GLU A 562 -29.24 10.92 48.07
N ASN A 563 -30.38 11.56 47.77
CA ASN A 563 -31.60 11.53 48.54
C ASN A 563 -32.53 10.37 48.22
N ARG A 564 -32.31 9.62 47.15
CA ARG A 564 -33.17 8.52 46.71
C ARG A 564 -32.92 7.27 47.54
N GLU A 565 -34.00 6.73 48.11
CA GLU A 565 -33.91 5.46 48.87
C GLU A 565 -33.85 4.24 47.95
N ILE A 566 -32.98 3.31 48.30
CA ILE A 566 -32.91 2.00 47.66
C ILE A 566 -33.97 1.09 48.27
N ARG A 567 -34.84 0.54 47.46
CA ARG A 567 -35.87 -0.40 47.90
C ARG A 567 -35.22 -1.72 48.31
N LYS A 568 -35.45 -2.14 49.58
CA LYS A 568 -34.87 -3.37 50.15
C LYS A 568 -35.59 -4.63 49.73
N GLN A 569 -36.78 -4.55 49.18
CA GLN A 569 -37.58 -5.69 48.75
C GLN A 569 -38.39 -5.33 47.52
N MET A 570 -38.59 -6.25 46.60
CA MET A 570 -39.53 -6.14 45.51
C MET A 570 -40.90 -6.65 45.96
N SER A 571 -41.91 -5.79 45.82
CA SER A 571 -43.29 -6.18 46.05
C SER A 571 -43.80 -7.04 44.85
N SER A 572 -44.96 -7.69 45.04
CA SER A 572 -45.61 -8.40 43.91
C SER A 572 -46.00 -7.44 42.75
N HIS A 573 -46.24 -6.17 43.06
CA HIS A 573 -46.47 -5.12 42.08
C HIS A 573 -45.18 -4.80 41.34
N ASP A 574 -44.06 -4.66 42.03
CA ASP A 574 -42.75 -4.39 41.38
C ASP A 574 -42.33 -5.53 40.43
N MET A 575 -42.63 -6.79 40.82
CA MET A 575 -42.38 -7.99 39.99
C MET A 575 -43.22 -7.94 38.69
N HIS A 576 -44.47 -7.59 38.80
CA HIS A 576 -45.36 -7.47 37.65
C HIS A 576 -44.90 -6.31 36.75
N MET A 577 -44.52 -5.20 37.32
CA MET A 577 -44.03 -4.05 36.56
C MET A 577 -42.67 -4.32 35.92
N HIS A 578 -41.75 -5.05 36.60
CA HIS A 578 -40.50 -5.48 36.03
C HIS A 578 -40.73 -6.31 34.75
N ARG A 579 -41.59 -7.32 34.85
CA ARG A 579 -41.96 -8.11 33.68
C ARG A 579 -42.53 -7.24 32.55
N LYS A 580 -43.47 -6.34 32.88
CA LYS A 580 -44.06 -5.46 31.89
C LYS A 580 -43.09 -4.56 31.20
N GLU A 581 -42.09 -4.04 31.94
CA GLU A 581 -41.04 -3.19 31.31
C GLU A 581 -40.05 -4.02 30.49
N MET A 582 -39.81 -5.29 30.82
CA MET A 582 -39.03 -6.19 29.98
C MET A 582 -39.78 -6.58 28.69
N GLU A 583 -41.11 -6.81 28.76
CA GLU A 583 -41.97 -7.03 27.60
C GLU A 583 -42.01 -5.79 26.68
N ARG A 584 -41.97 -4.59 27.29
CA ARG A 584 -41.89 -3.32 26.55
C ARG A 584 -40.52 -3.15 25.87
N LEU A 585 -39.41 -3.51 26.56
CA LEU A 585 -38.07 -3.49 26.00
C LEU A 585 -37.95 -4.47 24.80
N GLU A 586 -38.51 -5.68 24.93
CA GLU A 586 -38.59 -6.65 23.85
C GLU A 586 -39.29 -6.05 22.61
N ALA A 587 -40.47 -5.42 22.81
CA ALA A 587 -41.20 -4.77 21.73
C ALA A 587 -40.39 -3.63 21.06
N ASN A 588 -39.73 -2.82 21.85
CA ASN A 588 -38.87 -1.74 21.34
C ASN A 588 -37.70 -2.25 20.51
N ILE A 589 -37.09 -3.37 20.88
CA ILE A 589 -35.98 -3.96 20.12
C ILE A 589 -36.50 -4.63 18.84
N ILE A 590 -37.70 -5.23 18.85
CA ILE A 590 -38.32 -5.74 17.64
C ILE A 590 -38.56 -4.61 16.62
N GLU A 591 -39.03 -3.44 17.08
CA GLU A 591 -39.18 -2.27 16.23
C GLU A 591 -37.85 -1.75 15.68
N LEU A 592 -36.80 -1.71 16.52
CA LEU A 592 -35.45 -1.39 16.06
C LEU A 592 -34.93 -2.41 15.03
N GLN A 593 -35.22 -3.70 15.22
CA GLN A 593 -34.90 -4.76 14.26
C GLN A 593 -35.54 -4.49 12.89
N ASP A 594 -36.83 -4.13 12.87
CA ASP A 594 -37.55 -3.81 11.63
C ASP A 594 -36.97 -2.54 10.97
N LEU A 595 -36.69 -1.50 11.72
CA LEU A 595 -36.08 -0.25 11.24
C LEU A 595 -34.69 -0.49 10.67
N SER A 596 -33.84 -1.26 11.34
CA SER A 596 -32.48 -1.56 10.91
C SER A 596 -32.47 -2.39 9.61
N PHE A 597 -33.39 -3.34 9.48
CA PHE A 597 -33.58 -4.10 8.24
C PHE A 597 -33.97 -3.19 7.06
N LEU A 598 -34.90 -2.29 7.28
CA LEU A 598 -35.32 -1.33 6.25
C LEU A 598 -34.24 -0.31 5.90
N GLY A 599 -33.44 0.07 6.87
CA GLY A 599 -32.29 0.99 6.72
C GLY A 599 -31.02 0.34 6.15
N GLY A 600 -31.00 -1.01 6.01
CA GLY A 600 -29.82 -1.75 5.53
C GLY A 600 -28.65 -1.77 6.55
N GLN A 601 -28.98 -1.71 7.85
CA GLN A 601 -28.02 -1.73 8.94
C GLN A 601 -27.90 -3.13 9.53
N ASP A 602 -27.17 -3.96 8.81
CA ASP A 602 -27.09 -5.41 9.09
C ASP A 602 -26.55 -5.72 10.49
N LYS A 603 -25.64 -4.90 11.02
CA LYS A 603 -25.04 -5.14 12.35
C LYS A 603 -26.01 -4.92 13.48
N VAL A 604 -26.84 -3.88 13.43
CA VAL A 604 -27.91 -3.62 14.41
C VAL A 604 -28.94 -4.72 14.32
N TYR A 605 -29.31 -5.10 13.09
CA TYR A 605 -30.25 -6.19 12.84
C TYR A 605 -29.80 -7.51 13.45
N ASP A 606 -28.56 -7.92 13.20
CA ASP A 606 -27.98 -9.16 13.74
C ASP A 606 -27.92 -9.18 15.27
N LYS A 607 -27.62 -8.02 15.89
CA LYS A 607 -27.65 -7.89 17.35
C LYS A 607 -29.06 -7.95 17.93
N ALA A 608 -30.02 -7.31 17.28
CA ALA A 608 -31.42 -7.36 17.68
C ALA A 608 -31.97 -8.79 17.63
N ILE A 609 -31.64 -9.59 16.60
CA ILE A 609 -31.99 -11.00 16.51
C ILE A 609 -31.52 -11.78 17.73
N LYS A 610 -30.30 -11.59 18.21
CA LYS A 610 -29.82 -12.31 19.41
C LYS A 610 -30.64 -12.01 20.66
N LEU A 611 -31.13 -10.77 20.76
CA LEU A 611 -31.91 -10.32 21.91
C LEU A 611 -33.39 -10.77 21.86
N VAL A 612 -34.03 -10.73 20.70
CA VAL A 612 -35.49 -10.98 20.58
C VAL A 612 -35.85 -12.15 19.69
N GLY A 613 -34.89 -12.74 18.94
CA GLY A 613 -35.11 -13.80 17.98
C GLY A 613 -35.47 -13.29 16.58
N GLU A 614 -35.50 -14.19 15.60
CA GLU A 614 -35.86 -13.86 14.24
C GLU A 614 -37.39 -13.69 14.09
N ALA A 615 -37.82 -12.61 13.46
CA ALA A 615 -39.22 -12.31 13.27
C ALA A 615 -39.93 -13.43 12.46
N GLY A 616 -40.89 -14.11 13.10
CA GLY A 616 -41.68 -15.20 12.51
C GLY A 616 -41.19 -16.61 12.78
N ASP A 617 -40.02 -16.80 13.43
CA ASP A 617 -39.56 -18.11 13.90
C ASP A 617 -39.90 -18.33 15.40
N SER A 618 -40.90 -19.16 15.67
CA SER A 618 -41.31 -19.50 17.04
C SER A 618 -40.35 -20.38 17.80
N LEU A 619 -39.32 -20.91 17.13
CA LEU A 619 -38.27 -21.76 17.70
C LEU A 619 -37.05 -20.99 18.13
N ASP A 620 -36.76 -19.86 17.47
CA ASP A 620 -35.66 -18.99 17.84
C ASP A 620 -36.14 -17.91 18.84
N ARG A 621 -35.89 -18.16 20.11
CA ARG A 621 -36.22 -17.26 21.22
C ARG A 621 -34.97 -16.51 21.66
N GLY A 622 -34.92 -15.21 21.40
CA GLY A 622 -33.81 -14.37 21.87
C GLY A 622 -33.68 -14.31 23.40
N ASN A 623 -32.59 -13.78 23.89
CA ASN A 623 -32.22 -13.74 25.31
C ASN A 623 -33.29 -13.06 26.19
N ILE A 624 -33.87 -11.95 25.74
CA ILE A 624 -34.93 -11.22 26.48
C ILE A 624 -36.17 -12.07 26.55
N THR A 625 -36.62 -12.68 25.48
CA THR A 625 -37.78 -13.58 25.45
C THR A 625 -37.60 -14.76 26.38
N GLN A 626 -36.40 -15.35 26.41
CA GLN A 626 -36.08 -16.45 27.34
C GLN A 626 -36.13 -15.98 28.79
N PHE A 627 -35.57 -14.81 29.09
CA PHE A 627 -35.59 -14.21 30.42
C PHE A 627 -37.02 -13.92 30.90
N ILE A 628 -37.88 -13.30 30.07
CA ILE A 628 -39.30 -13.04 30.37
C ILE A 628 -40.03 -14.34 30.73
N ASN A 629 -39.78 -15.41 29.95
CA ASN A 629 -40.39 -16.73 30.26
C ASN A 629 -39.89 -17.32 31.55
N ALA A 630 -38.64 -17.10 31.94
CA ALA A 630 -38.06 -17.54 33.20
C ALA A 630 -38.67 -16.83 34.41
N LEU A 631 -39.16 -15.61 34.28
CA LEU A 631 -39.84 -14.85 35.32
C LEU A 631 -41.14 -15.51 35.81
N ASP A 632 -41.77 -16.40 35.03
CA ASP A 632 -43.03 -17.10 35.37
C ASP A 632 -42.87 -18.25 36.34
N THR A 633 -41.65 -18.67 36.68
CA THR A 633 -41.41 -19.91 37.40
C THR A 633 -41.56 -19.82 38.92
N GLY A 634 -42.03 -18.71 39.50
CA GLY A 634 -42.42 -18.59 40.93
C GLY A 634 -41.31 -18.55 41.99
N LEU A 635 -40.09 -18.93 41.63
CA LEU A 635 -38.88 -18.88 42.49
C LEU A 635 -38.12 -17.58 42.41
N THR A 636 -38.46 -16.72 41.47
CA THR A 636 -37.71 -15.57 41.01
C THR A 636 -37.72 -14.32 41.92
N LYS A 637 -38.58 -14.30 42.96
CA LYS A 637 -38.75 -13.10 43.80
C LYS A 637 -37.54 -12.82 44.69
N ILE A 638 -36.90 -13.85 45.21
CA ILE A 638 -35.76 -13.74 46.12
C ILE A 638 -34.54 -13.29 45.30
N GLU A 639 -34.32 -13.92 44.20
CA GLU A 639 -33.22 -13.69 43.29
C GLU A 639 -33.31 -12.27 42.68
N LEU A 640 -34.47 -11.85 42.20
CA LEU A 640 -34.68 -10.48 41.69
C LEU A 640 -34.59 -9.44 42.78
N THR A 641 -35.04 -9.72 44.00
CA THR A 641 -34.84 -8.80 45.12
C THR A 641 -33.36 -8.65 45.45
N TYR A 642 -32.59 -9.74 45.41
CA TYR A 642 -31.16 -9.73 45.60
C TYR A 642 -30.49 -8.90 44.47
N PHE A 643 -30.82 -9.18 43.22
CA PHE A 643 -30.31 -8.43 42.08
C PHE A 643 -30.63 -6.94 42.18
N GLN A 644 -31.90 -6.58 42.46
CA GLN A 644 -32.34 -5.21 42.68
C GLN A 644 -31.45 -4.46 43.71
N GLN A 645 -31.17 -5.12 44.87
CA GLN A 645 -30.35 -4.49 45.90
C GLN A 645 -28.91 -4.25 45.45
N GLN A 646 -28.31 -5.26 44.82
CA GLN A 646 -26.94 -5.16 44.33
C GLN A 646 -26.83 -4.13 43.21
N PHE A 647 -27.72 -4.20 42.19
CA PHE A 647 -27.80 -3.27 41.08
C PHE A 647 -28.01 -1.82 41.57
N SER A 648 -29.06 -1.58 42.36
CA SER A 648 -29.41 -0.22 42.79
C SER A 648 -28.30 0.43 43.60
N LYS A 649 -27.57 -0.37 44.41
CA LYS A 649 -26.44 0.13 45.19
C LYS A 649 -25.28 0.53 44.28
N ALA A 650 -24.92 -0.35 43.33
CA ALA A 650 -23.85 -0.11 42.37
C ALA A 650 -24.21 1.06 41.44
N PHE A 651 -25.42 1.07 40.88
CA PHE A 651 -25.92 2.10 40.00
C PHE A 651 -25.88 3.47 40.68
N LYS A 652 -26.43 3.61 41.89
CA LYS A 652 -26.38 4.84 42.66
C LYS A 652 -24.94 5.34 42.86
N SER A 653 -24.04 4.43 43.20
CA SER A 653 -22.62 4.77 43.42
C SER A 653 -21.93 5.23 42.14
N THR A 654 -22.09 4.47 41.05
CA THR A 654 -21.48 4.76 39.77
C THR A 654 -21.98 6.05 39.17
N ILE A 655 -23.30 6.27 39.16
CA ILE A 655 -23.88 7.50 38.59
C ILE A 655 -23.52 8.74 39.40
N ILE A 656 -23.43 8.63 40.75
CA ILE A 656 -22.93 9.73 41.59
C ILE A 656 -21.48 10.06 41.28
N GLU A 657 -20.64 9.05 40.99
CA GLU A 657 -19.26 9.25 40.54
C GLU A 657 -19.20 9.91 39.17
N MET A 658 -20.01 9.46 38.20
CA MET A 658 -20.13 10.05 36.88
C MET A 658 -20.68 11.50 36.92
N ALA A 659 -21.55 11.82 37.87
CA ALA A 659 -22.15 13.15 38.07
C ALA A 659 -21.22 14.10 38.85
N ASN A 660 -19.89 13.95 38.70
CA ASN A 660 -18.95 14.92 39.25
C ASN A 660 -18.88 16.19 38.37
N THR A 661 -18.60 17.32 39.00
CA THR A 661 -18.56 18.65 38.36
C THR A 661 -17.15 19.21 38.25
N GLU A 662 -16.12 18.37 38.40
CA GLU A 662 -14.74 18.81 38.17
C GLU A 662 -14.55 19.13 36.68
N PRO A 663 -14.00 20.29 36.32
CA PRO A 663 -13.80 20.62 34.90
C PRO A 663 -12.86 19.63 34.20
N LEU A 664 -13.21 19.22 32.99
CA LEU A 664 -12.30 18.48 32.11
C LEU A 664 -11.35 19.48 31.46
N THR A 665 -10.06 19.25 31.68
CA THR A 665 -8.96 20.04 31.10
C THR A 665 -7.94 19.11 30.48
N LEU A 666 -7.10 19.62 29.59
CA LEU A 666 -6.01 18.88 28.97
C LEU A 666 -5.10 18.19 30.01
N ASP A 667 -4.94 18.78 31.18
CA ASP A 667 -4.03 18.25 32.20
C ASP A 667 -4.61 17.06 32.97
N ASN A 668 -5.94 16.93 33.02
CA ASN A 668 -6.60 15.83 33.73
C ASN A 668 -7.16 14.75 32.80
N LEU A 669 -6.86 14.82 31.48
CA LEU A 669 -7.09 13.72 30.55
C LEU A 669 -6.07 12.59 30.79
N PRO A 670 -6.47 11.31 30.61
CA PRO A 670 -5.54 10.20 30.58
C PRO A 670 -4.44 10.41 29.54
N SER A 671 -3.23 9.94 29.85
CA SER A 671 -2.10 10.03 28.93
C SER A 671 -2.40 9.40 27.57
N GLU A 672 -3.14 8.31 27.56
CA GLU A 672 -3.59 7.60 26.35
C GLU A 672 -4.40 8.50 25.40
N ILE A 673 -5.37 9.24 25.95
CA ILE A 673 -6.18 10.18 25.16
C ILE A 673 -5.35 11.41 24.77
N LYS A 674 -4.61 11.97 25.74
CA LYS A 674 -3.82 13.17 25.53
C LYS A 674 -2.75 12.94 24.45
N ASN A 675 -1.96 11.87 24.54
CA ASN A 675 -0.90 11.56 23.60
C ASN A 675 -1.43 11.23 22.19
N ARG A 676 -2.65 10.70 22.09
CA ARG A 676 -3.26 10.40 20.80
C ARG A 676 -3.60 11.66 20.00
N PHE A 677 -4.07 12.72 20.67
CA PHE A 677 -4.58 13.91 19.99
C PHE A 677 -3.75 15.16 20.20
N THR A 678 -2.71 15.11 21.03
CA THR A 678 -1.85 16.26 21.31
C THR A 678 -0.40 15.92 20.98
N GLY A 679 0.23 16.73 20.15
CA GLY A 679 1.63 16.56 19.80
C GLY A 679 2.56 16.69 20.99
N LYS A 680 3.79 16.18 20.87
CA LYS A 680 4.84 16.24 21.93
C LYS A 680 5.12 17.67 22.41
N SER A 681 5.01 18.65 21.55
CA SER A 681 5.16 20.08 21.88
C SER A 681 4.05 20.60 22.80
N GLY A 682 2.92 19.88 22.93
CA GLY A 682 1.76 20.26 23.74
C GLY A 682 0.84 21.35 23.14
N ASN A 683 1.21 21.89 21.97
CA ASN A 683 0.52 23.00 21.33
C ASN A 683 -0.10 22.65 19.98
N ILE A 684 0.05 21.40 19.53
CA ILE A 684 -0.46 20.92 18.25
C ILE A 684 -1.50 19.84 18.53
N PHE A 685 -2.65 19.96 17.87
CA PHE A 685 -3.74 19.00 17.98
C PHE A 685 -4.02 18.36 16.63
N ILE A 686 -4.35 17.07 16.62
CA ILE A 686 -4.71 16.33 15.42
C ILE A 686 -6.20 16.05 15.38
N ILE A 687 -6.75 16.07 14.17
CA ILE A 687 -8.12 15.69 13.85
C ILE A 687 -8.05 14.62 12.76
N ASN A 688 -8.63 13.47 13.03
CA ASN A 688 -8.68 12.34 12.11
C ASN A 688 -10.08 12.23 11.52
N VAL A 689 -10.19 12.28 10.19
CA VAL A 689 -11.45 12.23 9.45
C VAL A 689 -11.51 10.95 8.62
N TYR A 690 -12.43 10.09 8.98
CA TYR A 690 -12.63 8.80 8.34
C TYR A 690 -13.73 8.89 7.28
N PRO A 691 -13.55 8.24 6.13
CA PRO A 691 -14.55 8.26 5.06
C PRO A 691 -15.79 7.44 5.43
N GLU A 692 -16.94 7.79 4.86
CA GLU A 692 -18.22 7.08 5.03
C GLU A 692 -18.17 5.63 4.52
N LYS A 693 -17.37 5.39 3.46
CA LYS A 693 -17.21 4.07 2.83
C LYS A 693 -15.79 3.87 2.32
N ASN A 694 -15.49 2.65 1.89
CA ASN A 694 -14.18 2.31 1.36
C ASN A 694 -13.81 3.20 0.15
N ILE A 695 -12.80 4.05 0.34
CA ILE A 695 -12.33 5.00 -0.68
C ILE A 695 -11.59 4.34 -1.84
N TRP A 696 -11.07 3.13 -1.64
CA TRP A 696 -10.26 2.44 -2.65
C TRP A 696 -11.09 1.69 -3.70
N GLU A 697 -12.37 1.48 -3.45
CA GLU A 697 -13.29 0.83 -4.39
C GLU A 697 -13.88 1.81 -5.42
N ASP A 698 -14.09 3.07 -5.05
CA ASP A 698 -14.63 4.12 -5.94
C ASP A 698 -13.69 5.33 -6.00
N SER A 699 -12.95 5.45 -7.10
CA SER A 699 -12.03 6.58 -7.32
C SER A 699 -12.74 7.94 -7.31
N ARG A 700 -14.00 8.02 -7.72
CA ARG A 700 -14.76 9.29 -7.69
C ARG A 700 -15.09 9.70 -6.27
N PHE A 701 -15.37 8.73 -5.41
CA PHE A 701 -15.56 8.99 -3.99
C PHE A 701 -14.24 9.37 -3.32
N LEU A 702 -13.13 8.70 -3.63
CA LEU A 702 -11.78 9.07 -3.15
C LEU A 702 -11.44 10.53 -3.50
N TYR A 703 -11.64 10.94 -4.75
CA TYR A 703 -11.39 12.32 -5.17
C TYR A 703 -12.29 13.30 -4.43
N ARG A 704 -13.59 13.02 -4.32
CA ARG A 704 -14.54 13.90 -3.63
C ARG A 704 -14.18 14.06 -2.15
N PHE A 705 -13.88 12.98 -1.46
CA PHE A 705 -13.43 13.01 -0.07
C PHE A 705 -12.17 13.85 0.13
N THR A 706 -11.19 13.66 -0.76
CA THR A 706 -9.94 14.42 -0.73
C THR A 706 -10.15 15.90 -1.07
N ASP A 707 -11.03 16.20 -2.02
CA ASP A 707 -11.33 17.58 -2.43
C ASP A 707 -12.07 18.33 -1.31
N GLU A 708 -13.12 17.74 -0.71
CA GLU A 708 -13.85 18.32 0.42
C GLU A 708 -12.90 18.58 1.61
N ALA A 709 -12.03 17.62 1.94
CA ALA A 709 -11.04 17.82 2.99
C ALA A 709 -10.04 18.95 2.66
N THR A 710 -9.62 19.06 1.42
CA THR A 710 -8.68 20.11 0.97
C THR A 710 -9.34 21.49 0.97
N GLU A 711 -10.63 21.59 0.68
CA GLU A 711 -11.39 22.83 0.78
C GLU A 711 -11.47 23.35 2.21
N LEU A 712 -11.53 22.47 3.21
CA LEU A 712 -11.49 22.85 4.62
C LEU A 712 -10.10 23.32 5.05
N SER A 713 -9.02 22.67 4.60
CA SER A 713 -7.66 23.06 4.94
C SER A 713 -6.69 22.63 3.85
N GLU A 714 -5.85 23.57 3.38
CA GLU A 714 -4.73 23.26 2.47
C GLU A 714 -3.69 22.31 3.08
N LYS A 715 -3.71 22.17 4.42
CA LYS A 715 -2.85 21.26 5.19
C LYS A 715 -3.45 19.87 5.35
N ALA A 716 -4.61 19.58 4.73
CA ALA A 716 -5.20 18.25 4.75
C ALA A 716 -4.19 17.22 4.24
N THR A 717 -3.83 16.25 5.07
CA THR A 717 -2.80 15.25 4.77
C THR A 717 -3.27 13.83 5.14
N GLY A 718 -2.40 12.86 5.08
CA GLY A 718 -2.72 11.44 5.24
C GLY A 718 -2.59 10.70 3.92
N LEU A 719 -2.72 9.37 3.95
CA LEU A 719 -2.51 8.55 2.76
C LEU A 719 -3.45 8.92 1.58
N PRO A 720 -4.77 9.15 1.78
CA PRO A 720 -5.66 9.48 0.66
C PRO A 720 -5.28 10.77 -0.08
N PRO A 721 -5.08 11.94 0.56
CA PRO A 721 -4.69 13.16 -0.12
C PRO A 721 -3.30 13.06 -0.78
N ILE A 722 -2.34 12.44 -0.10
CA ILE A 722 -0.97 12.25 -0.62
C ILE A 722 -1.02 11.37 -1.88
N PHE A 723 -1.78 10.29 -1.84
CA PHE A 723 -1.88 9.34 -2.95
C PHE A 723 -2.57 9.96 -4.18
N VAL A 724 -3.67 10.67 -3.99
CA VAL A 724 -4.37 11.38 -5.08
C VAL A 724 -3.45 12.40 -5.73
N GLU A 725 -2.77 13.22 -4.94
CA GLU A 725 -1.83 14.22 -5.44
C GLU A 725 -0.65 13.59 -6.18
N LEU A 726 -0.09 12.52 -5.63
CA LEU A 726 0.99 11.76 -6.25
C LEU A 726 0.57 11.21 -7.62
N MET A 727 -0.60 10.59 -7.72
CA MET A 727 -1.14 10.06 -8.97
C MET A 727 -1.38 11.15 -10.01
N ASP A 728 -1.90 12.30 -9.62
CA ASP A 728 -2.14 13.44 -10.50
C ASP A 728 -0.84 14.04 -11.03
N ILE A 729 0.14 14.25 -10.15
CA ILE A 729 1.47 14.75 -10.54
C ILE A 729 2.14 13.74 -11.49
N MET A 730 2.16 12.45 -11.12
CA MET A 730 2.77 11.41 -11.94
C MET A 730 2.11 11.28 -13.32
N SER A 731 0.80 11.40 -13.40
CA SER A 731 0.08 11.38 -14.66
C SER A 731 0.46 12.58 -15.58
N LYS A 732 0.57 13.76 -15.00
CA LYS A 732 1.02 14.98 -15.71
C LYS A 732 2.48 14.85 -16.14
N ASP A 733 3.32 14.43 -15.22
CA ASP A 733 4.78 14.31 -15.44
C ASP A 733 5.12 13.19 -16.40
N GLY A 734 4.43 12.04 -16.32
CA GLY A 734 4.58 10.97 -17.30
C GLY A 734 4.31 11.43 -18.74
N LYS A 735 3.29 12.28 -18.94
CA LYS A 735 3.01 12.90 -20.24
C LYS A 735 4.12 13.87 -20.66
N LYS A 736 4.54 14.78 -19.76
CA LYS A 736 5.65 15.73 -20.01
C LYS A 736 6.94 14.98 -20.37
N ALA A 737 7.32 14.00 -19.56
CA ALA A 737 8.51 13.18 -19.78
C ALA A 737 8.46 12.43 -21.11
N THR A 738 7.30 11.87 -21.49
CA THR A 738 7.07 11.20 -22.76
C THR A 738 7.34 12.11 -23.94
N TYR A 739 6.78 13.33 -23.93
CA TYR A 739 7.02 14.29 -25.01
C TYR A 739 8.48 14.73 -25.09
N LEU A 740 9.11 14.99 -23.94
CA LEU A 740 10.51 15.38 -23.89
C LEU A 740 11.44 14.25 -24.33
N ALA A 741 11.15 13.00 -23.95
CA ALA A 741 11.90 11.84 -24.42
C ALA A 741 11.82 11.68 -25.94
N ILE A 742 10.64 11.84 -26.54
CA ILE A 742 10.46 11.82 -28.00
C ILE A 742 11.33 12.89 -28.66
N ILE A 743 11.31 14.12 -28.16
CA ILE A 743 12.09 15.23 -28.69
C ILE A 743 13.60 14.97 -28.51
N ALA A 744 14.04 14.57 -27.33
CA ALA A 744 15.44 14.31 -27.02
C ALA A 744 16.01 13.20 -27.92
N VAL A 745 15.30 12.08 -28.01
CA VAL A 745 15.66 10.95 -28.88
C VAL A 745 15.72 11.38 -30.35
N PHE A 746 14.72 12.12 -30.84
CA PHE A 746 14.70 12.63 -32.20
C PHE A 746 15.90 13.53 -32.48
N LEU A 747 16.27 14.44 -31.59
CA LEU A 747 17.43 15.34 -31.74
C LEU A 747 18.74 14.53 -31.78
N VAL A 748 18.91 13.54 -30.93
CA VAL A 748 20.10 12.68 -30.94
C VAL A 748 20.20 11.93 -32.27
N LEU A 749 19.08 11.35 -32.77
CA LEU A 749 19.05 10.68 -34.06
C LEU A 749 19.36 11.63 -35.22
N LEU A 750 18.84 12.85 -35.16
CA LEU A 750 19.11 13.86 -36.18
C LEU A 750 20.60 14.22 -36.23
N LEU A 751 21.24 14.36 -35.09
CA LEU A 751 22.69 14.62 -34.97
C LEU A 751 23.53 13.45 -35.45
N ASP A 752 23.16 12.24 -35.09
CA ASP A 752 23.88 11.01 -35.44
C ASP A 752 23.76 10.66 -36.94
N PHE A 753 22.54 10.63 -37.44
CA PHE A 753 22.31 10.31 -38.85
C PHE A 753 22.59 11.48 -39.79
N ARG A 754 22.60 12.71 -39.31
CA ARG A 754 22.70 13.97 -40.11
C ARG A 754 21.71 13.97 -41.28
N SER A 755 20.52 13.39 -41.06
CA SER A 755 19.50 13.24 -42.09
C SER A 755 18.11 13.13 -41.41
N LEU A 756 17.24 14.07 -41.70
CA LEU A 756 15.86 14.10 -41.21
C LEU A 756 15.12 12.83 -41.60
N LYS A 757 15.32 12.29 -42.78
CA LYS A 757 14.68 11.10 -43.28
C LYS A 757 15.02 9.86 -42.42
N TYR A 758 16.31 9.63 -42.12
CA TYR A 758 16.74 8.49 -41.30
C TYR A 758 16.38 8.69 -39.84
N ALA A 759 16.40 9.90 -39.31
CA ALA A 759 15.91 10.20 -37.95
C ALA A 759 14.42 9.86 -37.81
N LEU A 760 13.58 10.29 -38.76
CA LEU A 760 12.14 9.97 -38.77
C LEU A 760 11.88 8.47 -38.91
N VAL A 761 12.61 7.75 -39.79
CA VAL A 761 12.47 6.28 -39.93
C VAL A 761 12.88 5.56 -38.64
N GLY A 762 13.91 6.05 -37.95
CA GLY A 762 14.33 5.52 -36.64
C GLY A 762 13.28 5.66 -35.54
N MET A 763 12.48 6.72 -35.59
CA MET A 763 11.40 6.96 -34.63
C MET A 763 10.17 6.01 -34.81
N VAL A 764 10.03 5.40 -35.98
CA VAL A 764 8.84 4.61 -36.32
C VAL A 764 8.62 3.45 -35.34
N PRO A 765 9.60 2.56 -35.07
CA PRO A 765 9.39 1.44 -34.14
C PRO A 765 8.96 1.88 -32.77
N LEU A 766 9.51 2.99 -32.33
CA LEU A 766 9.24 3.60 -31.03
C LEU A 766 7.78 4.04 -30.89
N ILE A 767 7.28 4.83 -31.84
CA ILE A 767 5.91 5.36 -31.78
C ILE A 767 4.88 4.22 -31.89
N PHE A 768 5.10 3.30 -32.83
CA PHE A 768 4.23 2.15 -32.99
C PHE A 768 4.29 1.22 -31.75
N GLY A 769 5.48 0.99 -31.23
CA GLY A 769 5.70 0.16 -30.05
C GLY A 769 4.98 0.69 -28.83
N ALA A 770 5.05 2.00 -28.55
CA ALA A 770 4.35 2.64 -27.43
C ALA A 770 2.82 2.56 -27.58
N ILE A 771 2.28 2.82 -28.77
CA ILE A 771 0.84 2.69 -29.07
C ILE A 771 0.38 1.23 -28.88
N TRP A 772 1.15 0.29 -29.42
CA TRP A 772 0.77 -1.13 -29.33
C TRP A 772 0.90 -1.65 -27.89
N MET A 773 1.91 -1.23 -27.15
CA MET A 773 2.08 -1.55 -25.74
C MET A 773 0.84 -1.13 -24.94
N THR A 774 0.49 0.14 -25.01
CA THR A 774 -0.65 0.69 -24.25
C THR A 774 -1.98 0.07 -24.68
N GLY A 775 -2.19 -0.14 -25.99
CA GLY A 775 -3.40 -0.79 -26.50
C GLY A 775 -3.52 -2.26 -26.10
N LEU A 776 -2.41 -2.99 -26.04
CA LEU A 776 -2.38 -4.38 -25.58
C LEU A 776 -2.54 -4.48 -24.07
N MET A 777 -2.01 -3.54 -23.29
CA MET A 777 -2.26 -3.46 -21.86
C MET A 777 -3.75 -3.33 -21.56
N GLU A 778 -4.46 -2.44 -22.25
CA GLU A 778 -5.91 -2.26 -22.08
C GLU A 778 -6.68 -3.55 -22.44
N ILE A 779 -6.35 -4.20 -23.54
CA ILE A 779 -6.98 -5.47 -23.95
C ILE A 779 -6.74 -6.58 -22.92
N SER A 780 -5.58 -6.60 -22.26
CA SER A 780 -5.25 -7.58 -21.22
C SER A 780 -5.85 -7.23 -19.84
N GLY A 781 -6.60 -6.13 -19.73
CA GLY A 781 -7.19 -5.68 -18.47
C GLY A 781 -6.21 -5.00 -17.52
N LEU A 782 -4.98 -4.72 -17.96
CA LEU A 782 -4.02 -3.96 -17.17
C LEU A 782 -4.43 -2.49 -17.18
N LYS A 783 -4.46 -1.87 -16.00
CA LYS A 783 -4.67 -0.44 -15.81
C LYS A 783 -3.33 0.26 -15.59
N PHE A 784 -3.27 1.58 -15.81
CA PHE A 784 -2.13 2.33 -15.35
C PHE A 784 -2.12 2.40 -13.82
N THR A 785 -0.98 2.07 -13.24
CA THR A 785 -0.69 2.19 -11.82
C THR A 785 0.46 3.18 -11.63
N MET A 786 0.70 3.59 -10.40
CA MET A 786 1.85 4.42 -10.05
C MET A 786 3.18 3.84 -10.57
N MET A 787 3.33 2.51 -10.56
CA MET A 787 4.56 1.84 -10.99
C MET A 787 4.65 1.73 -12.52
N ASN A 788 3.60 1.30 -13.20
CA ASN A 788 3.67 0.98 -14.63
C ASN A 788 3.44 2.18 -15.56
N ILE A 789 2.95 3.32 -15.05
CA ILE A 789 2.81 4.56 -15.84
C ILE A 789 4.17 5.03 -16.41
N LEU A 790 5.25 4.69 -15.72
CA LEU A 790 6.62 4.97 -16.13
C LEU A 790 7.06 4.11 -17.34
N ALA A 791 6.37 3.01 -17.62
CA ALA A 791 6.72 2.16 -18.76
C ALA A 791 6.65 2.91 -20.11
N VAL A 792 5.77 3.91 -20.24
CA VAL A 792 5.63 4.68 -21.50
C VAL A 792 6.88 5.51 -21.81
N PRO A 793 7.36 6.41 -20.95
CA PRO A 793 8.62 7.11 -21.21
C PRO A 793 9.85 6.20 -21.24
N LEU A 794 9.85 5.09 -20.48
CA LEU A 794 10.94 4.11 -20.51
C LEU A 794 11.04 3.42 -21.86
N ILE A 795 9.94 2.95 -22.43
CA ILE A 795 9.94 2.26 -23.72
C ILE A 795 10.38 3.18 -24.86
N ILE A 796 10.16 4.50 -24.73
CA ILE A 796 10.66 5.49 -25.70
C ILE A 796 12.20 5.51 -25.70
N GLY A 797 12.84 5.37 -24.56
CA GLY A 797 14.29 5.23 -24.48
C GLY A 797 14.82 3.92 -25.00
N ILE A 798 14.13 2.81 -24.71
CA ILE A 798 14.59 1.45 -25.00
C ILE A 798 14.32 1.05 -26.46
N GLY A 799 13.13 1.35 -26.95
CA GLY A 799 12.65 0.87 -28.25
C GLY A 799 13.36 1.43 -29.48
N ILE A 800 14.24 2.41 -29.31
CA ILE A 800 14.97 3.07 -30.40
C ILE A 800 16.19 2.26 -30.90
N ASP A 801 16.80 1.48 -30.00
CA ASP A 801 18.10 0.85 -30.25
C ASP A 801 18.06 -0.10 -31.44
N ASP A 802 17.04 -0.89 -31.58
CA ASP A 802 16.84 -1.83 -32.67
C ASP A 802 16.82 -1.12 -34.03
N GLY A 803 16.08 -0.01 -34.10
CA GLY A 803 15.96 0.82 -35.30
C GLY A 803 17.29 1.46 -35.69
N VAL A 804 18.03 2.00 -34.75
CA VAL A 804 19.34 2.63 -34.95
C VAL A 804 20.34 1.65 -35.55
N HIS A 805 20.46 0.46 -34.98
CA HIS A 805 21.39 -0.56 -35.44
C HIS A 805 21.09 -1.04 -36.87
N ILE A 806 19.80 -1.24 -37.22
CA ILE A 806 19.39 -1.57 -38.63
C ILE A 806 19.75 -0.45 -39.57
N LEU A 807 19.44 0.82 -39.21
CA LEU A 807 19.66 1.96 -40.10
C LEU A 807 21.14 2.24 -40.32
N HIS A 808 21.99 2.14 -39.30
CA HIS A 808 23.45 2.24 -39.46
C HIS A 808 23.99 1.19 -40.38
N ARG A 809 23.57 -0.05 -40.20
CA ARG A 809 24.00 -1.14 -41.07
C ARG A 809 23.48 -0.99 -42.50
N TRP A 810 22.23 -0.54 -42.65
CA TRP A 810 21.64 -0.25 -43.97
C TRP A 810 22.38 0.84 -44.73
N LYS A 811 22.86 1.89 -44.05
CA LYS A 811 23.67 2.94 -44.71
C LYS A 811 24.93 2.36 -45.36
N ILE A 812 25.52 1.30 -44.86
CA ILE A 812 26.74 0.67 -45.33
C ILE A 812 26.47 -0.36 -46.41
N GLU A 813 25.57 -1.31 -46.15
CA GLU A 813 25.40 -2.52 -46.97
C GLU A 813 24.37 -2.35 -48.10
N LYS A 814 23.35 -1.51 -47.92
CA LYS A 814 22.26 -1.29 -48.90
C LYS A 814 21.52 -2.58 -49.35
N ASN A 815 21.66 -3.66 -48.62
CA ASN A 815 21.04 -4.97 -48.90
C ASN A 815 20.31 -5.46 -47.63
N LEU A 816 18.97 -5.62 -47.74
CA LEU A 816 18.11 -5.99 -46.59
C LEU A 816 18.40 -7.40 -46.08
N ASP A 817 18.64 -8.35 -46.96
CA ASP A 817 18.94 -9.71 -46.58
C ASP A 817 20.22 -9.78 -45.73
N ILE A 818 21.32 -9.13 -46.18
CA ILE A 818 22.58 -9.08 -45.44
C ILE A 818 22.41 -8.39 -44.09
N VAL A 819 21.70 -7.26 -44.08
CA VAL A 819 21.48 -6.46 -42.84
C VAL A 819 20.71 -7.29 -41.80
N TYR A 820 19.62 -7.94 -42.21
CA TYR A 820 18.78 -8.67 -41.28
C TYR A 820 19.31 -10.07 -40.89
N ARG A 821 20.10 -10.72 -41.73
CA ARG A 821 20.80 -11.97 -41.38
C ARG A 821 21.83 -11.78 -40.27
N SER A 822 22.59 -10.68 -40.33
CA SER A 822 23.69 -10.42 -39.40
C SER A 822 23.23 -9.56 -38.20
N THR A 823 22.82 -8.31 -38.47
CA THR A 823 22.40 -7.35 -37.43
C THR A 823 21.05 -7.74 -36.85
N GLY A 824 20.12 -8.24 -37.65
CA GLY A 824 18.81 -8.70 -37.17
C GLY A 824 18.90 -9.81 -36.13
N LYS A 825 19.93 -10.69 -36.22
CA LYS A 825 20.19 -11.67 -35.16
C LYS A 825 20.54 -11.00 -33.83
N ALA A 826 21.46 -10.01 -33.88
CA ALA A 826 21.85 -9.29 -32.63
C ALA A 826 20.64 -8.60 -32.03
N ILE A 827 19.81 -7.94 -32.85
CA ILE A 827 18.59 -7.26 -32.43
C ILE A 827 17.56 -8.25 -31.85
N LEU A 828 17.33 -9.40 -32.49
CA LEU A 828 16.46 -10.43 -31.91
C LEU A 828 16.95 -10.87 -30.53
N LEU A 829 18.26 -11.03 -30.36
CA LEU A 829 18.83 -11.46 -29.09
C LEU A 829 18.72 -10.34 -28.03
N THR A 830 19.02 -9.11 -28.40
CA THR A 830 18.88 -7.96 -27.46
C THR A 830 17.42 -7.77 -27.05
N SER A 831 16.49 -7.76 -28.00
CA SER A 831 15.07 -7.67 -27.66
C SER A 831 14.59 -8.82 -26.76
N LEU A 832 15.02 -10.07 -27.02
CA LEU A 832 14.68 -11.23 -26.19
C LEU A 832 15.33 -11.17 -24.80
N THR A 833 16.59 -10.72 -24.69
CA THR A 833 17.27 -10.55 -23.38
C THR A 833 16.61 -9.48 -22.55
N THR A 834 16.26 -8.36 -23.17
CA THR A 834 15.55 -7.24 -22.51
C THR A 834 14.14 -7.65 -22.10
N MET A 835 13.41 -8.39 -22.99
CA MET A 835 12.13 -9.00 -22.62
C MET A 835 12.25 -9.99 -21.46
N LEU A 836 13.30 -10.81 -21.41
CA LEU A 836 13.53 -11.71 -20.28
C LEU A 836 13.87 -10.94 -19.00
N GLY A 837 14.67 -9.90 -19.10
CA GLY A 837 14.98 -9.01 -17.98
C GLY A 837 13.72 -8.40 -17.37
N PHE A 838 12.88 -7.74 -18.17
CA PHE A 838 11.62 -7.17 -17.69
C PHE A 838 10.56 -8.23 -17.37
N GLY A 839 10.47 -9.27 -18.16
CA GLY A 839 9.55 -10.39 -17.93
C GLY A 839 9.83 -11.16 -16.63
N SER A 840 11.06 -11.13 -16.12
CA SER A 840 11.36 -11.70 -14.81
C SER A 840 10.63 -10.97 -13.66
N LEU A 841 10.33 -9.67 -13.81
CA LEU A 841 9.54 -8.90 -12.85
C LEU A 841 8.12 -9.45 -12.67
N TRP A 842 7.56 -10.17 -13.65
CA TRP A 842 6.27 -10.84 -13.49
C TRP A 842 6.25 -11.85 -12.34
N PHE A 843 7.41 -12.40 -11.97
CA PHE A 843 7.54 -13.33 -10.86
C PHE A 843 7.74 -12.64 -9.49
N ALA A 844 7.75 -11.31 -9.44
CA ALA A 844 7.76 -10.57 -8.21
C ALA A 844 6.44 -10.79 -7.45
N THR A 845 6.51 -10.89 -6.13
CA THR A 845 5.33 -10.94 -5.26
C THR A 845 4.66 -9.57 -5.21
N TYR A 846 5.43 -8.49 -5.36
CA TYR A 846 4.94 -7.12 -5.45
C TYR A 846 4.25 -6.88 -6.79
N ARG A 847 2.90 -6.74 -6.77
CA ARG A 847 2.06 -6.64 -7.99
C ARG A 847 2.42 -5.41 -8.85
N GLY A 848 2.75 -4.29 -8.20
CA GLY A 848 3.16 -3.07 -8.90
C GLY A 848 4.36 -3.31 -9.83
N LEU A 849 5.34 -4.05 -9.35
CA LEU A 849 6.53 -4.43 -10.12
C LEU A 849 6.21 -5.43 -11.23
N GLY A 850 5.37 -6.42 -10.92
CA GLY A 850 4.89 -7.38 -11.92
C GLY A 850 4.20 -6.67 -13.08
N SER A 851 3.35 -5.70 -12.78
CA SER A 851 2.61 -4.91 -13.78
C SER A 851 3.56 -4.06 -14.66
N MET A 852 4.58 -3.43 -14.08
CA MET A 852 5.61 -2.71 -14.81
C MET A 852 6.41 -3.65 -15.71
N GLY A 853 6.80 -4.81 -15.19
CA GLY A 853 7.51 -5.85 -15.95
C GLY A 853 6.73 -6.32 -17.17
N ILE A 854 5.43 -6.58 -17.02
CA ILE A 854 4.55 -6.98 -18.13
C ILE A 854 4.44 -5.85 -19.16
N ALA A 855 4.25 -4.61 -18.72
CA ALA A 855 4.16 -3.46 -19.61
C ALA A 855 5.43 -3.31 -20.46
N LEU A 856 6.61 -3.34 -19.83
CA LEU A 856 7.89 -3.26 -20.53
C LEU A 856 8.17 -4.48 -21.42
N PHE A 857 7.80 -5.69 -20.99
CA PHE A 857 7.88 -6.89 -21.80
C PHE A 857 7.09 -6.75 -23.11
N ILE A 858 5.84 -6.31 -23.00
CA ILE A 858 4.98 -6.03 -24.18
C ILE A 858 5.59 -4.91 -25.02
N GLY A 859 6.06 -3.84 -24.38
CA GLY A 859 6.64 -2.67 -25.04
C GLY A 859 7.86 -3.01 -25.91
N VAL A 860 8.84 -3.74 -25.33
CA VAL A 860 10.03 -4.17 -26.07
C VAL A 860 9.64 -5.11 -27.21
N GLY A 861 8.76 -6.06 -26.95
CA GLY A 861 8.27 -6.99 -27.97
C GLY A 861 7.60 -6.27 -29.15
N THR A 862 6.78 -5.27 -28.86
CA THR A 862 6.09 -4.47 -29.89
C THR A 862 7.05 -3.57 -30.68
N CYS A 863 8.04 -2.96 -30.03
CA CYS A 863 9.12 -2.23 -30.74
C CYS A 863 9.94 -3.13 -31.66
N PHE A 864 10.30 -4.33 -31.18
CA PHE A 864 10.99 -5.33 -32.00
C PHE A 864 10.17 -5.74 -33.22
N LEU A 865 8.87 -6.04 -33.05
CA LEU A 865 7.97 -6.38 -34.15
C LEU A 865 7.86 -5.22 -35.16
N ALA A 866 7.73 -4.00 -34.68
CA ALA A 866 7.72 -2.84 -35.55
C ALA A 866 9.03 -2.68 -36.34
N THR A 867 10.19 -2.92 -35.70
CA THR A 867 11.50 -2.89 -36.34
C THR A 867 11.64 -4.01 -37.42
N LEU A 868 11.11 -5.19 -37.10
CA LEU A 868 11.22 -6.36 -38.01
C LEU A 868 10.35 -6.22 -39.28
N PHE A 869 9.16 -5.60 -39.14
CA PHE A 869 8.20 -5.54 -40.23
C PHE A 869 8.06 -4.16 -40.88
N ILE A 870 8.06 -3.08 -40.09
CA ILE A 870 7.77 -1.74 -40.65
C ILE A 870 9.02 -1.11 -41.27
N ILE A 871 10.19 -1.24 -40.64
CA ILE A 871 11.43 -0.66 -41.23
C ILE A 871 11.73 -1.23 -42.60
N PRO A 872 11.73 -2.57 -42.87
CA PRO A 872 11.98 -3.11 -44.20
C PRO A 872 10.93 -2.67 -45.23
N ALA A 873 9.65 -2.52 -44.82
CA ALA A 873 8.60 -2.01 -45.70
C ALA A 873 8.90 -0.59 -46.16
N ILE A 874 9.34 0.30 -45.24
CA ILE A 874 9.72 1.69 -45.54
C ILE A 874 10.99 1.74 -46.41
N LEU A 875 12.04 0.97 -46.07
CA LEU A 875 13.29 0.94 -46.81
C LEU A 875 13.11 0.34 -48.20
N GLY A 876 12.21 -0.63 -48.38
CA GLY A 876 11.81 -1.17 -49.67
C GLY A 876 11.18 -0.15 -50.62
N LEU A 877 10.61 0.94 -50.13
CA LEU A 877 10.14 2.09 -50.94
C LEU A 877 11.28 2.86 -51.55
N GLN A 878 12.49 2.80 -50.99
CA GLN A 878 13.66 3.58 -51.41
C GLN A 878 14.50 2.85 -52.48
N ASN A 879 14.38 1.53 -52.65
CA ASN A 879 15.16 0.74 -53.61
C ASN A 879 14.61 0.76 -55.06
N LYS A 880 13.61 1.62 -55.36
CA LYS A 880 13.09 1.83 -56.72
C LYS A 880 13.57 3.14 -57.38
N GLN A 881 14.53 3.84 -56.79
CA GLN A 881 15.27 4.92 -57.38
C GLN A 881 16.75 4.48 -57.59
#